data_f20c1645286443d0280058a6a9e62c40
#
_entry.id   f20c1645286443d0280058a6a9e62c40
#
_cell.length_a   1.000
_cell.length_b   1.000
_cell.length_c   1.000
_cell.angle_alpha   90.00
_cell.angle_beta   90.00
_cell.angle_gamma   90.00
#
_symmetry.space_group_name_H-M   'P 1'
#
loop_
_entity.id
_entity.type
_entity.pdbx_description
1 polymer ?
#
loop_
_entity_poly.entity_id
_entity_poly.type
_entity_poly.pdbx_seq_one_letter_code
_entity_poly.pdbx_strand_id
1 'polypeptide(L)'
;MKTVRLTMAQALVRFLENQYIEVDGEQSRFVRGVFIIPGHGNVVGLGQALSQEAKHLEIWHGQNEQGMAQAAVAFAKQMKRKQICVATSSVGPGAANMVTACGTATANNIPLLVLPGDVYACRQPDPVLQQVEQTNNLSISTNDAFKAVCRYWDRIVRPEQLMSAMISAFRVLTDPANTGAVCIAMPQDVEGEAYDYPESFFKKRVWRLERRPATEAALNDAAEVIKKAKRPMLVCGGGVRYSEAHAEFRAFAEATGIPFGETQAGKSAIEWTHPLNLGGLGVTGCSAANDIAKKADVVIGVGTRYTDFTTASKWLFKDTCKFVNINVSEFQALKMDAVPVVADAKDALPRLLAKLDGYKAPYTTEVSAAREKWAKELERLDHITFEDKKSWKPIINDANADSAKRFAKDLDAGLCQTTVLGAINAMMSEGDVAIGAAGSLPGDMQRMWRPTGIDCYNMEYGYSTMGYEIAGALGVKLAIGDKREVYAMCGDGSFNMLHGELVTAVMERKKINICLFDNASFGCINNLQVGHGNATLCTELRYRSKDGLFGDFLNIDYAKVAEGYGCKSYSIRTMEELAAAFEDAKKVKDRPVLFDIKVLPKTMTDGYGSWWRVGDTEVSERPENLAAYQDHLDHVRDARKY
;
A
#
# COMPACT_ATOMS: atom_id res chain seq x y z
N MET A 1 22.00 -38.19 -16.21
CA MET A 1 20.79 -37.35 -15.84
C MET A 1 20.11 -37.00 -17.15
N LYS A 2 18.78 -37.14 -17.26
CA LYS A 2 18.06 -36.77 -18.47
C LYS A 2 17.97 -35.25 -18.57
N THR A 3 18.31 -34.68 -19.74
CA THR A 3 18.37 -33.25 -19.99
C THR A 3 17.44 -32.88 -21.16
N VAL A 4 17.06 -31.61 -21.20
CA VAL A 4 16.34 -31.00 -22.30
C VAL A 4 17.05 -29.70 -22.71
N ARG A 5 17.26 -29.53 -24.02
CA ARG A 5 17.91 -28.35 -24.58
C ARG A 5 16.90 -27.24 -24.77
N LEU A 6 17.11 -26.15 -24.06
CA LEU A 6 16.23 -24.96 -24.05
C LEU A 6 17.09 -23.70 -24.01
N THR A 7 16.55 -22.59 -24.53
CA THR A 7 17.12 -21.27 -24.22
C THR A 7 16.93 -20.95 -22.74
N MET A 8 17.74 -20.03 -22.22
CA MET A 8 17.59 -19.55 -20.84
C MET A 8 16.16 -19.04 -20.55
N ALA A 9 15.61 -18.25 -21.47
CA ALA A 9 14.25 -17.72 -21.32
C ALA A 9 13.17 -18.82 -21.36
N GLN A 10 13.30 -19.82 -22.25
CA GLN A 10 12.38 -20.99 -22.28
C GLN A 10 12.45 -21.78 -20.97
N ALA A 11 13.65 -21.97 -20.44
CA ALA A 11 13.84 -22.65 -19.16
C ALA A 11 13.20 -21.85 -18.00
N LEU A 12 13.34 -20.53 -18.01
CA LEU A 12 12.69 -19.64 -17.03
C LEU A 12 11.17 -19.79 -17.06
N VAL A 13 10.53 -19.69 -18.23
CA VAL A 13 9.06 -19.82 -18.36
C VAL A 13 8.58 -21.20 -17.90
N ARG A 14 9.25 -22.29 -18.30
CA ARG A 14 8.91 -23.64 -17.82
C ARG A 14 9.08 -23.78 -16.31
N PHE A 15 10.07 -23.13 -15.72
CA PHE A 15 10.23 -23.13 -14.28
C PHE A 15 9.06 -22.41 -13.60
N LEU A 16 8.69 -21.20 -14.05
CA LEU A 16 7.59 -20.41 -13.49
C LEU A 16 6.23 -21.14 -13.54
N GLU A 17 5.97 -21.87 -14.63
CA GLU A 17 4.76 -22.70 -14.82
C GLU A 17 4.56 -23.78 -13.72
N ASN A 18 5.63 -24.21 -13.08
CA ASN A 18 5.63 -25.38 -12.20
C ASN A 18 5.90 -25.03 -10.72
N GLN A 19 5.74 -23.75 -10.34
CA GLN A 19 5.90 -23.31 -8.96
C GLN A 19 4.55 -23.30 -8.25
N TYR A 20 4.50 -23.96 -7.11
CA TYR A 20 3.30 -24.08 -6.26
C TYR A 20 3.64 -23.63 -4.84
N ILE A 21 2.63 -23.16 -4.13
CA ILE A 21 2.72 -22.82 -2.71
C ILE A 21 1.77 -23.73 -1.91
N GLU A 22 2.15 -24.08 -0.71
CA GLU A 22 1.32 -24.82 0.24
C GLU A 22 1.20 -24.01 1.53
N VAL A 23 -0.02 -23.76 1.97
CA VAL A 23 -0.34 -23.09 3.23
C VAL A 23 -1.44 -23.89 3.92
N ASP A 24 -1.21 -24.28 5.17
CA ASP A 24 -2.17 -25.07 5.97
C ASP A 24 -2.67 -26.35 5.24
N GLY A 25 -1.82 -26.98 4.44
CA GLY A 25 -2.13 -28.19 3.66
C GLY A 25 -2.79 -27.95 2.31
N GLU A 26 -3.18 -26.72 1.98
CA GLU A 26 -3.76 -26.38 0.70
C GLU A 26 -2.69 -25.95 -0.30
N GLN A 27 -2.68 -26.57 -1.50
CA GLN A 27 -1.74 -26.25 -2.58
C GLN A 27 -2.42 -25.45 -3.68
N SER A 28 -1.72 -24.41 -4.16
CA SER A 28 -2.13 -23.62 -5.32
C SER A 28 -0.93 -23.24 -6.19
N ARG A 29 -1.17 -22.82 -7.44
CA ARG A 29 -0.11 -22.23 -8.28
C ARG A 29 0.35 -20.92 -7.67
N PHE A 30 1.66 -20.73 -7.55
CA PHE A 30 2.22 -19.51 -6.96
C PHE A 30 2.33 -18.37 -7.97
N VAL A 31 2.67 -18.64 -9.24
CA VAL A 31 2.74 -17.63 -10.30
C VAL A 31 1.47 -17.65 -11.12
N ARG A 32 0.74 -16.53 -11.13
CA ARG A 32 -0.50 -16.37 -11.90
C ARG A 32 -0.23 -16.05 -13.37
N GLY A 33 0.70 -15.11 -13.60
CA GLY A 33 1.00 -14.64 -14.94
C GLY A 33 2.09 -13.57 -14.96
N VAL A 34 2.27 -12.96 -16.12
CA VAL A 34 3.36 -12.03 -16.41
C VAL A 34 2.80 -10.75 -17.03
N PHE A 35 3.06 -9.61 -16.41
CA PHE A 35 2.93 -8.31 -17.03
C PHE A 35 4.17 -8.03 -17.89
N ILE A 36 3.98 -7.60 -19.12
CA ILE A 36 5.07 -7.33 -20.06
C ILE A 36 4.88 -5.99 -20.78
N ILE A 37 5.94 -5.23 -20.87
CA ILE A 37 6.12 -4.21 -21.90
C ILE A 37 7.25 -4.69 -22.80
N PRO A 38 6.95 -5.02 -24.07
CA PRO A 38 7.97 -5.54 -24.99
C PRO A 38 8.92 -4.45 -25.46
N GLY A 39 10.19 -4.77 -25.54
CA GLY A 39 11.22 -3.95 -26.15
C GLY A 39 12.36 -4.84 -26.62
N HIS A 40 13.39 -4.28 -27.26
CA HIS A 40 14.49 -5.09 -27.83
C HIS A 40 15.24 -5.90 -26.77
N GLY A 41 15.16 -5.53 -25.48
CA GLY A 41 15.84 -6.22 -24.38
C GLY A 41 15.11 -7.42 -23.82
N ASN A 42 13.89 -7.74 -24.25
CA ASN A 42 13.12 -8.89 -23.77
C ASN A 42 12.24 -9.56 -24.82
N VAL A 43 11.94 -8.90 -25.95
CA VAL A 43 10.92 -9.40 -26.90
C VAL A 43 11.39 -10.62 -27.70
N VAL A 44 12.67 -10.68 -28.05
CA VAL A 44 13.22 -11.76 -28.87
C VAL A 44 13.51 -13.01 -28.03
N GLY A 45 14.05 -12.83 -26.81
CA GLY A 45 14.34 -13.92 -25.88
C GLY A 45 13.13 -14.33 -25.06
N LEU A 46 12.77 -13.52 -24.05
CA LEU A 46 11.67 -13.85 -23.14
C LEU A 46 10.30 -13.80 -23.81
N GLY A 47 10.06 -12.84 -24.73
CA GLY A 47 8.81 -12.77 -25.47
C GLY A 47 8.55 -14.01 -26.33
N GLN A 48 9.59 -14.52 -27.01
CA GLN A 48 9.52 -15.79 -27.73
C GLN A 48 9.18 -16.95 -26.78
N ALA A 49 9.87 -17.01 -25.64
CA ALA A 49 9.67 -18.07 -24.65
C ALA A 49 8.24 -18.05 -24.06
N LEU A 50 7.71 -16.87 -23.72
CA LEU A 50 6.33 -16.71 -23.24
C LEU A 50 5.32 -17.17 -24.30
N SER A 51 5.51 -16.80 -25.56
CA SER A 51 4.64 -17.21 -26.66
C SER A 51 4.61 -18.72 -26.87
N GLN A 52 5.74 -19.42 -26.64
CA GLN A 52 5.88 -20.85 -26.92
C GLN A 52 5.59 -21.73 -25.69
N GLU A 53 6.04 -21.31 -24.50
CA GLU A 53 6.11 -22.18 -23.32
C GLU A 53 5.03 -21.87 -22.27
N ALA A 54 4.41 -20.68 -22.29
CA ALA A 54 3.34 -20.35 -21.37
C ALA A 54 2.07 -21.15 -21.66
N LYS A 55 1.65 -21.98 -20.70
CA LYS A 55 0.45 -22.84 -20.82
C LYS A 55 -0.66 -22.41 -19.85
N HIS A 56 -0.27 -21.97 -18.67
CA HIS A 56 -1.17 -21.56 -17.60
C HIS A 56 -0.89 -20.13 -17.13
N LEU A 57 0.29 -19.58 -17.45
CA LEU A 57 0.60 -18.19 -17.16
C LEU A 57 -0.24 -17.28 -18.06
N GLU A 58 -1.01 -16.40 -17.44
CA GLU A 58 -1.68 -15.31 -18.15
C GLU A 58 -0.65 -14.22 -18.50
N ILE A 59 -0.81 -13.59 -19.66
CA ILE A 59 0.12 -12.55 -20.14
C ILE A 59 -0.67 -11.28 -20.34
N TRP A 60 -0.26 -10.20 -19.66
CA TRP A 60 -0.89 -8.89 -19.73
C TRP A 60 0.07 -7.84 -20.27
N HIS A 61 -0.42 -7.02 -21.19
CA HIS A 61 0.35 -5.91 -21.74
C HIS A 61 0.17 -4.66 -20.88
N GLY A 62 1.24 -4.21 -20.20
CA GLY A 62 1.26 -2.97 -19.44
C GLY A 62 1.43 -1.73 -20.31
N GLN A 63 1.18 -0.55 -19.75
CA GLN A 63 1.39 0.73 -20.45
C GLN A 63 2.57 1.54 -19.84
N ASN A 64 2.90 1.25 -18.61
CA ASN A 64 4.06 1.81 -17.92
C ASN A 64 4.63 0.75 -16.97
N GLU A 65 5.95 0.58 -16.97
CA GLU A 65 6.61 -0.49 -16.22
C GLU A 65 6.42 -0.33 -14.70
N GLN A 66 6.38 0.89 -14.19
CA GLN A 66 6.03 1.14 -12.79
C GLN A 66 4.59 0.72 -12.51
N GLY A 67 3.65 1.10 -13.38
CA GLY A 67 2.22 0.79 -13.25
C GLY A 67 1.97 -0.71 -13.24
N MET A 68 2.45 -1.44 -14.24
CA MET A 68 2.24 -2.89 -14.32
C MET A 68 2.90 -3.64 -13.15
N ALA A 69 4.08 -3.20 -12.68
CA ALA A 69 4.73 -3.81 -11.52
C ALA A 69 3.96 -3.48 -10.21
N GLN A 70 3.35 -2.31 -10.09
CA GLN A 70 2.46 -1.98 -8.98
C GLN A 70 1.15 -2.78 -9.02
N ALA A 71 0.59 -3.06 -10.20
CA ALA A 71 -0.54 -3.97 -10.33
C ALA A 71 -0.17 -5.38 -9.81
N ALA A 72 1.04 -5.88 -10.12
CA ALA A 72 1.56 -7.13 -9.59
C ALA A 72 1.69 -7.10 -8.05
N VAL A 73 2.17 -6.00 -7.47
CA VAL A 73 2.23 -5.81 -6.00
C VAL A 73 0.84 -5.86 -5.37
N ALA A 74 -0.13 -5.14 -5.94
CA ALA A 74 -1.50 -5.10 -5.43
C ALA A 74 -2.19 -6.46 -5.52
N PHE A 75 -1.96 -7.19 -6.62
CA PHE A 75 -2.41 -8.57 -6.79
C PHE A 75 -1.89 -9.46 -5.67
N ALA A 76 -0.57 -9.51 -5.46
CA ALA A 76 0.06 -10.35 -4.44
C ALA A 76 -0.41 -10.00 -3.02
N LYS A 77 -0.62 -8.71 -2.75
CA LYS A 77 -1.17 -8.22 -1.49
C LYS A 77 -2.60 -8.71 -1.27
N GLN A 78 -3.46 -8.61 -2.27
CA GLN A 78 -4.86 -9.09 -2.19
C GLN A 78 -4.92 -10.60 -2.05
N MET A 79 -4.02 -11.33 -2.73
CA MET A 79 -3.86 -12.78 -2.59
C MET A 79 -3.16 -13.21 -1.29
N LYS A 80 -2.93 -12.29 -0.35
CA LYS A 80 -2.29 -12.56 0.96
C LYS A 80 -0.92 -13.24 0.81
N ARG A 81 -0.15 -12.87 -0.23
CA ARG A 81 1.17 -13.41 -0.60
C ARG A 81 1.15 -14.88 -1.07
N LYS A 82 -0.03 -15.48 -1.26
CA LYS A 82 -0.18 -16.87 -1.72
C LYS A 82 -0.12 -17.04 -3.24
N GLN A 83 -0.14 -15.93 -3.98
CA GLN A 83 0.02 -15.92 -5.42
C GLN A 83 0.63 -14.59 -5.88
N ILE A 84 1.45 -14.61 -6.92
CA ILE A 84 2.12 -13.43 -7.47
C ILE A 84 1.89 -13.30 -8.97
N CYS A 85 2.05 -12.08 -9.47
CA CYS A 85 2.32 -11.80 -10.87
C CYS A 85 3.79 -11.38 -11.01
N VAL A 86 4.39 -11.67 -12.17
CA VAL A 86 5.74 -11.27 -12.55
C VAL A 86 5.64 -10.02 -13.42
N ALA A 87 6.64 -9.13 -13.40
CA ALA A 87 6.72 -8.01 -14.32
C ALA A 87 8.04 -8.06 -15.10
N THR A 88 7.99 -7.86 -16.41
CA THR A 88 9.18 -7.82 -17.27
C THR A 88 9.18 -6.60 -18.18
N SER A 89 10.35 -6.03 -18.37
CA SER A 89 10.58 -4.84 -19.20
C SER A 89 11.78 -5.02 -20.11
N SER A 90 11.90 -4.10 -21.06
CA SER A 90 13.12 -3.92 -21.84
C SER A 90 14.28 -3.45 -20.95
N VAL A 91 15.42 -3.19 -21.55
CA VAL A 91 16.63 -2.67 -20.90
C VAL A 91 16.51 -1.18 -20.54
N GLY A 92 17.40 -0.69 -19.71
CA GLY A 92 17.61 0.74 -19.45
C GLY A 92 16.39 1.45 -18.89
N PRO A 93 15.75 2.39 -19.62
CA PRO A 93 14.64 3.18 -19.10
C PRO A 93 13.42 2.33 -18.68
N GLY A 94 13.10 1.28 -19.45
CA GLY A 94 12.02 0.36 -19.07
C GLY A 94 12.31 -0.36 -17.74
N ALA A 95 13.55 -0.83 -17.55
CA ALA A 95 13.98 -1.41 -16.28
C ALA A 95 13.92 -0.38 -15.14
N ALA A 96 14.49 0.82 -15.35
CA ALA A 96 14.53 1.88 -14.34
C ALA A 96 13.15 2.26 -13.80
N ASN A 97 12.11 2.25 -14.65
CA ASN A 97 10.74 2.54 -14.25
C ASN A 97 10.18 1.55 -13.20
N MET A 98 10.68 0.33 -13.11
CA MET A 98 10.22 -0.65 -12.11
C MET A 98 10.85 -0.46 -10.72
N VAL A 99 11.89 0.36 -10.57
CA VAL A 99 12.61 0.54 -9.29
C VAL A 99 11.66 1.03 -8.19
N THR A 100 10.79 2.00 -8.47
CA THR A 100 9.80 2.50 -7.52
C THR A 100 8.84 1.38 -7.06
N ALA A 101 8.36 0.55 -7.98
CA ALA A 101 7.47 -0.56 -7.63
C ALA A 101 8.17 -1.62 -6.77
N CYS A 102 9.46 -1.87 -6.99
CA CYS A 102 10.28 -2.72 -6.11
C CYS A 102 10.41 -2.12 -4.71
N GLY A 103 10.61 -0.79 -4.61
CA GLY A 103 10.58 -0.08 -3.34
C GLY A 103 9.24 -0.27 -2.62
N THR A 104 8.12 -0.09 -3.34
CA THR A 104 6.77 -0.35 -2.81
C THR A 104 6.61 -1.78 -2.27
N ALA A 105 7.03 -2.77 -3.05
CA ALA A 105 6.96 -4.18 -2.65
C ALA A 105 7.77 -4.46 -1.39
N THR A 106 9.02 -4.02 -1.35
CA THR A 106 9.95 -4.26 -0.23
C THR A 106 9.54 -3.50 1.03
N ALA A 107 9.12 -2.23 0.90
CA ALA A 107 8.63 -1.45 2.03
C ALA A 107 7.37 -2.05 2.68
N ASN A 108 6.54 -2.76 1.91
CA ASN A 108 5.33 -3.40 2.39
C ASN A 108 5.48 -4.91 2.67
N ASN A 109 6.67 -5.49 2.47
CA ASN A 109 6.94 -6.93 2.54
C ASN A 109 5.98 -7.73 1.64
N ILE A 110 5.80 -7.33 0.39
CA ILE A 110 4.98 -8.00 -0.61
C ILE A 110 5.88 -8.66 -1.65
N PRO A 111 5.70 -9.95 -1.97
CA PRO A 111 6.51 -10.62 -2.98
C PRO A 111 6.24 -10.04 -4.38
N LEU A 112 7.32 -9.64 -5.07
CA LEU A 112 7.31 -9.18 -6.45
C LEU A 112 8.53 -9.72 -7.17
N LEU A 113 8.36 -10.40 -8.28
CA LEU A 113 9.46 -10.80 -9.17
C LEU A 113 9.49 -9.87 -10.38
N VAL A 114 10.61 -9.17 -10.57
CA VAL A 114 10.87 -8.38 -11.78
C VAL A 114 12.01 -9.00 -12.59
N LEU A 115 11.81 -9.04 -13.91
CA LEU A 115 12.68 -9.64 -14.90
C LEU A 115 13.06 -8.60 -15.96
N PRO A 116 13.89 -7.60 -15.62
CA PRO A 116 14.36 -6.61 -16.60
C PRO A 116 15.39 -7.20 -17.55
N GLY A 117 15.32 -6.84 -18.84
CA GLY A 117 16.43 -7.04 -19.76
C GLY A 117 17.69 -6.30 -19.28
N ASP A 118 18.88 -6.76 -19.69
CA ASP A 118 20.15 -6.15 -19.30
C ASP A 118 21.10 -6.03 -20.50
N VAL A 119 22.25 -5.41 -20.28
CA VAL A 119 23.34 -5.32 -21.25
C VAL A 119 23.78 -6.71 -21.73
N TYR A 120 24.43 -6.77 -22.91
CA TYR A 120 25.02 -8.04 -23.38
C TYR A 120 26.10 -8.55 -22.42
N ALA A 121 26.01 -9.78 -22.00
CA ALA A 121 27.03 -10.42 -21.15
C ALA A 121 28.37 -10.52 -21.88
N CYS A 122 28.38 -10.76 -23.20
CA CYS A 122 29.59 -10.81 -24.03
C CYS A 122 30.25 -9.42 -24.23
N ARG A 123 29.56 -8.32 -23.95
CA ARG A 123 30.01 -6.92 -24.15
C ARG A 123 30.45 -6.57 -25.57
N GLN A 124 30.10 -7.35 -26.57
CA GLN A 124 30.49 -7.04 -27.96
C GLN A 124 29.83 -5.76 -28.45
N PRO A 125 28.49 -5.52 -28.26
CA PRO A 125 27.89 -4.20 -28.40
C PRO A 125 28.07 -3.41 -27.09
N ASP A 126 28.92 -2.39 -27.11
CA ASP A 126 29.28 -1.60 -25.93
C ASP A 126 29.34 -0.10 -26.29
N PRO A 127 28.44 0.76 -25.74
CA PRO A 127 27.27 0.39 -24.93
C PRO A 127 26.10 -0.12 -25.78
N VAL A 128 25.25 -0.94 -25.14
CA VAL A 128 23.97 -1.37 -25.71
C VAL A 128 23.01 -0.17 -25.78
N LEU A 129 22.14 -0.14 -26.81
CA LEU A 129 21.06 0.83 -26.88
C LEU A 129 20.29 0.91 -25.55
N GLN A 130 19.95 2.13 -25.10
CA GLN A 130 19.22 2.41 -23.84
C GLN A 130 20.00 2.10 -22.55
N GLN A 131 21.31 1.92 -22.61
CA GLN A 131 22.14 1.79 -21.41
C GLN A 131 22.94 3.06 -21.10
N VAL A 132 23.27 3.23 -19.83
CA VAL A 132 24.17 4.27 -19.35
C VAL A 132 25.57 3.68 -19.32
N GLU A 133 26.47 4.24 -20.14
CA GLU A 133 27.88 3.81 -20.14
C GLU A 133 28.59 4.34 -18.89
N GLN A 134 29.13 3.43 -18.09
CA GLN A 134 29.89 3.75 -16.87
C GLN A 134 31.39 3.65 -17.16
N THR A 135 32.04 4.80 -17.29
CA THR A 135 33.48 4.87 -17.63
C THR A 135 34.41 4.31 -16.56
N ASN A 136 33.93 4.24 -15.30
CA ASN A 136 34.69 3.77 -14.15
C ASN A 136 34.47 2.27 -13.82
N ASN A 137 33.40 1.66 -14.34
CA ASN A 137 33.10 0.25 -14.09
C ASN A 137 32.14 -0.32 -15.15
N LEU A 138 32.65 -1.04 -16.10
CA LEU A 138 31.88 -1.64 -17.20
C LEU A 138 30.94 -2.78 -16.76
N SER A 139 31.00 -3.25 -15.51
CA SER A 139 30.08 -4.26 -15.01
C SER A 139 28.79 -3.67 -14.39
N ILE A 140 28.73 -2.35 -14.23
CA ILE A 140 27.51 -1.66 -13.74
C ILE A 140 26.58 -1.38 -14.91
N SER A 141 25.32 -1.77 -14.77
CA SER A 141 24.23 -1.37 -15.67
C SER A 141 23.12 -0.65 -14.90
N THR A 142 22.08 -0.17 -15.62
CA THR A 142 20.89 0.40 -15.01
C THR A 142 20.26 -0.52 -13.95
N ASN A 143 20.35 -1.85 -14.15
CA ASN A 143 19.75 -2.83 -13.25
C ASN A 143 20.45 -2.91 -11.88
N ASP A 144 21.63 -2.34 -11.70
CA ASP A 144 22.27 -2.24 -10.39
C ASP A 144 21.50 -1.31 -9.42
N ALA A 145 20.64 -0.41 -9.93
CA ALA A 145 19.76 0.43 -9.11
C ALA A 145 18.75 -0.40 -8.27
N PHE A 146 18.37 -1.58 -8.72
CA PHE A 146 17.49 -2.48 -7.97
C PHE A 146 18.10 -3.01 -6.67
N LYS A 147 19.43 -3.04 -6.55
CA LYS A 147 20.12 -3.53 -5.33
C LYS A 147 19.69 -2.77 -4.07
N ALA A 148 19.36 -1.50 -4.19
CA ALA A 148 18.93 -0.67 -3.08
C ALA A 148 17.49 -0.96 -2.60
N VAL A 149 16.64 -1.54 -3.46
CA VAL A 149 15.20 -1.69 -3.21
C VAL A 149 14.71 -3.15 -3.23
N CYS A 150 15.56 -4.11 -3.61
CA CYS A 150 15.20 -5.53 -3.66
C CYS A 150 15.77 -6.31 -2.47
N ARG A 151 15.06 -7.37 -2.05
CA ARG A 151 15.50 -8.34 -1.04
C ARG A 151 16.47 -9.38 -1.61
N TYR A 152 16.37 -9.62 -2.91
CA TYR A 152 17.31 -10.44 -3.66
C TYR A 152 17.51 -9.85 -5.05
N TRP A 153 18.75 -9.85 -5.52
CA TRP A 153 19.13 -9.38 -6.83
C TRP A 153 20.19 -10.31 -7.41
N ASP A 154 20.02 -10.67 -8.69
CA ASP A 154 21.03 -11.44 -9.42
C ASP A 154 21.04 -11.04 -10.89
N ARG A 155 22.16 -11.35 -11.58
CA ARG A 155 22.34 -11.14 -13.02
C ARG A 155 22.77 -12.45 -13.66
N ILE A 156 22.02 -12.94 -14.64
CA ILE A 156 22.26 -14.24 -15.29
C ILE A 156 23.19 -14.03 -16.48
N VAL A 157 24.49 -14.09 -16.27
CA VAL A 157 25.48 -13.90 -17.33
C VAL A 157 25.85 -15.22 -18.08
N ARG A 158 25.30 -16.35 -17.64
CA ARG A 158 25.41 -17.67 -18.28
C ARG A 158 24.10 -18.44 -18.03
N PRO A 159 23.59 -19.18 -19.03
CA PRO A 159 22.29 -19.86 -18.94
C PRO A 159 22.15 -20.80 -17.71
N GLU A 160 23.19 -21.50 -17.34
CA GLU A 160 23.16 -22.43 -16.20
C GLU A 160 22.97 -21.77 -14.84
N GLN A 161 23.31 -20.48 -14.69
CA GLN A 161 23.12 -19.73 -13.45
C GLN A 161 21.62 -19.55 -13.10
N LEU A 162 20.72 -19.62 -14.10
CA LEU A 162 19.29 -19.54 -13.90
C LEU A 162 18.80 -20.49 -12.79
N MET A 163 19.36 -21.70 -12.73
CA MET A 163 18.86 -22.73 -11.80
C MET A 163 19.03 -22.31 -10.34
N SER A 164 20.22 -21.85 -9.96
CA SER A 164 20.49 -21.41 -8.58
C SER A 164 19.83 -20.06 -8.26
N ALA A 165 19.81 -19.13 -9.21
CA ALA A 165 19.19 -17.83 -9.07
C ALA A 165 17.68 -17.94 -8.79
N MET A 166 16.96 -18.78 -9.56
CA MET A 166 15.51 -18.96 -9.37
C MET A 166 15.16 -19.65 -8.04
N ILE A 167 15.98 -20.61 -7.59
CA ILE A 167 15.79 -21.21 -6.26
C ILE A 167 15.96 -20.13 -5.16
N SER A 168 17.00 -19.31 -5.26
CA SER A 168 17.25 -18.22 -4.31
C SER A 168 16.16 -17.14 -4.35
N ALA A 169 15.67 -16.80 -5.55
CA ALA A 169 14.55 -15.88 -5.75
C ALA A 169 13.27 -16.36 -5.04
N PHE A 170 12.88 -17.61 -5.27
CA PHE A 170 11.66 -18.15 -4.68
C PHE A 170 11.76 -18.36 -3.17
N ARG A 171 12.95 -18.65 -2.64
CA ARG A 171 13.20 -18.64 -1.19
C ARG A 171 12.82 -17.29 -0.57
N VAL A 172 13.14 -16.17 -1.22
CA VAL A 172 12.79 -14.83 -0.74
C VAL A 172 11.31 -14.51 -0.97
N LEU A 173 10.78 -14.85 -2.15
CA LEU A 173 9.37 -14.58 -2.49
C LEU A 173 8.40 -15.32 -1.58
N THR A 174 8.80 -16.45 -1.02
CA THR A 174 7.97 -17.29 -0.13
C THR A 174 8.33 -17.17 1.35
N ASP A 175 9.24 -16.25 1.73
CA ASP A 175 9.61 -16.03 3.13
C ASP A 175 8.54 -15.15 3.83
N PRO A 176 7.78 -15.64 4.81
CA PRO A 176 6.76 -14.87 5.49
C PRO A 176 7.31 -13.70 6.32
N ALA A 177 8.58 -13.76 6.74
CA ALA A 177 9.22 -12.76 7.59
C ALA A 177 9.90 -11.63 6.80
N ASN A 178 10.54 -11.95 5.66
CA ASN A 178 11.43 -11.03 4.95
C ASN A 178 11.19 -10.97 3.44
N THR A 179 10.00 -11.36 2.97
CA THR A 179 9.65 -11.23 1.56
C THR A 179 9.65 -9.77 1.08
N GLY A 180 9.79 -9.57 -0.20
CA GLY A 180 9.82 -8.27 -0.87
C GLY A 180 10.09 -8.44 -2.36
N ALA A 181 10.56 -7.38 -3.00
CA ALA A 181 10.95 -7.43 -4.40
C ALA A 181 12.19 -8.30 -4.61
N VAL A 182 12.17 -9.02 -5.72
CA VAL A 182 13.28 -9.80 -6.26
C VAL A 182 13.52 -9.38 -7.70
N CYS A 183 14.76 -9.07 -8.06
CA CYS A 183 15.16 -8.72 -9.41
C CYS A 183 16.13 -9.76 -9.96
N ILE A 184 15.79 -10.33 -11.12
CA ILE A 184 16.70 -11.17 -11.91
C ILE A 184 16.95 -10.46 -13.23
N ALA A 185 18.11 -9.84 -13.34
CA ALA A 185 18.53 -9.11 -14.54
C ALA A 185 18.98 -10.11 -15.63
N MET A 186 18.43 -9.93 -16.84
CA MET A 186 18.59 -10.89 -17.94
C MET A 186 19.30 -10.23 -19.12
N PRO A 187 20.63 -10.44 -19.31
CA PRO A 187 21.33 -10.00 -20.51
C PRO A 187 20.69 -10.56 -21.78
N GLN A 188 20.48 -9.67 -22.76
CA GLN A 188 19.72 -9.97 -24.00
C GLN A 188 20.28 -11.15 -24.80
N ASP A 189 21.61 -11.29 -24.86
CA ASP A 189 22.28 -12.41 -25.52
C ASP A 189 22.04 -13.73 -24.77
N VAL A 190 22.10 -13.69 -23.44
CA VAL A 190 21.91 -14.89 -22.60
C VAL A 190 20.47 -15.38 -22.61
N GLU A 191 19.48 -14.49 -22.77
CA GLU A 191 18.06 -14.92 -22.92
C GLU A 191 17.88 -15.96 -24.04
N GLY A 192 18.60 -15.78 -25.16
CA GLY A 192 18.57 -16.65 -26.32
C GLY A 192 19.56 -17.81 -26.30
N GLU A 193 20.53 -17.82 -25.38
CA GLU A 193 21.54 -18.91 -25.28
C GLU A 193 20.91 -20.20 -24.79
N ALA A 194 21.28 -21.32 -25.46
CA ALA A 194 20.76 -22.64 -25.14
C ALA A 194 21.69 -23.41 -24.20
N TYR A 195 21.08 -24.13 -23.27
CA TYR A 195 21.75 -25.02 -22.34
C TYR A 195 21.01 -26.35 -22.17
N ASP A 196 21.71 -27.43 -21.82
CA ASP A 196 21.14 -28.75 -21.57
C ASP A 196 20.69 -28.86 -20.11
N TYR A 197 19.48 -28.32 -19.83
CA TYR A 197 18.94 -28.30 -18.47
C TYR A 197 18.50 -29.68 -18.00
N PRO A 198 18.78 -30.08 -16.74
CA PRO A 198 18.22 -31.30 -16.18
C PRO A 198 16.69 -31.24 -16.11
N GLU A 199 15.98 -32.24 -16.61
CA GLU A 199 14.50 -32.31 -16.61
C GLU A 199 13.92 -32.16 -15.18
N SER A 200 14.69 -32.54 -14.16
CA SER A 200 14.29 -32.40 -12.75
C SER A 200 14.13 -30.96 -12.32
N PHE A 201 14.74 -30.00 -12.99
CA PHE A 201 14.56 -28.57 -12.70
C PHE A 201 13.14 -28.09 -12.96
N PHE A 202 12.46 -28.69 -13.92
CA PHE A 202 11.11 -28.32 -14.35
C PHE A 202 9.98 -29.12 -13.68
N LYS A 203 10.29 -30.01 -12.75
CA LYS A 203 9.26 -30.74 -12.00
C LYS A 203 8.46 -29.77 -11.12
N LYS A 204 7.18 -30.12 -10.88
CA LYS A 204 6.34 -29.42 -9.89
C LYS A 204 7.13 -29.25 -8.59
N ARG A 205 7.25 -28.00 -8.15
CA ARG A 205 7.90 -27.65 -6.88
C ARG A 205 6.91 -26.98 -5.98
N VAL A 206 6.79 -27.45 -4.74
CA VAL A 206 5.90 -26.91 -3.73
C VAL A 206 6.72 -26.20 -2.66
N TRP A 207 6.47 -24.90 -2.51
CA TRP A 207 7.05 -24.07 -1.46
C TRP A 207 6.08 -24.05 -0.29
N ARG A 208 6.50 -24.56 0.87
CA ARG A 208 5.66 -24.60 2.06
C ARG A 208 5.86 -23.34 2.88
N LEU A 209 4.77 -22.61 3.13
CA LEU A 209 4.74 -21.55 4.13
C LEU A 209 4.36 -22.14 5.48
N GLU A 210 5.38 -22.56 6.22
CA GLU A 210 5.18 -23.08 7.55
C GLU A 210 4.91 -21.93 8.54
N ARG A 211 3.97 -22.13 9.45
CA ARG A 211 3.70 -21.19 10.52
C ARG A 211 4.79 -21.32 11.59
N ARG A 212 5.54 -20.24 11.81
CA ARG A 212 6.58 -20.19 12.84
C ARG A 212 5.93 -20.33 14.23
N PRO A 213 6.22 -21.39 15.00
CA PRO A 213 5.64 -21.58 16.32
C PRO A 213 6.30 -20.65 17.35
N ALA A 214 5.48 -20.19 18.34
CA ALA A 214 6.01 -19.45 19.47
C ALA A 214 6.75 -20.38 20.45
N THR A 215 7.82 -19.89 21.06
CA THR A 215 8.49 -20.63 22.15
C THR A 215 7.74 -20.47 23.46
N GLU A 216 7.79 -21.48 24.34
CA GLU A 216 7.14 -21.42 25.66
C GLU A 216 7.71 -20.28 26.53
N ALA A 217 9.03 -20.02 26.45
CA ALA A 217 9.67 -18.93 27.18
C ALA A 217 9.08 -17.57 26.77
N ALA A 218 9.05 -17.27 25.44
CA ALA A 218 8.50 -16.02 24.95
C ALA A 218 7.03 -15.82 25.30
N LEU A 219 6.21 -16.89 25.28
CA LEU A 219 4.82 -16.83 25.69
C LEU A 219 4.67 -16.55 27.19
N ASN A 220 5.52 -17.14 28.04
CA ASN A 220 5.52 -16.89 29.48
C ASN A 220 5.90 -15.43 29.79
N ASP A 221 6.97 -14.93 29.20
CA ASP A 221 7.43 -13.55 29.37
C ASP A 221 6.36 -12.53 28.94
N ALA A 222 5.72 -12.78 27.80
CA ALA A 222 4.61 -11.96 27.30
C ALA A 222 3.40 -12.01 28.25
N ALA A 223 3.02 -13.18 28.71
CA ALA A 223 1.89 -13.36 29.64
C ALA A 223 2.14 -12.64 30.98
N GLU A 224 3.36 -12.67 31.50
CA GLU A 224 3.71 -11.94 32.74
C GLU A 224 3.52 -10.43 32.63
N VAL A 225 3.86 -9.84 31.47
CA VAL A 225 3.66 -8.41 31.21
C VAL A 225 2.19 -8.08 31.11
N ILE A 226 1.43 -8.89 30.34
CA ILE A 226 0.01 -8.65 30.06
C ILE A 226 -0.82 -8.79 31.36
N LYS A 227 -0.58 -9.80 32.19
CA LYS A 227 -1.31 -10.02 33.44
C LYS A 227 -1.19 -8.86 34.44
N LYS A 228 -0.12 -8.04 34.34
CA LYS A 228 0.11 -6.88 35.19
C LYS A 228 -0.48 -5.59 34.62
N ALA A 229 -0.97 -5.60 33.39
CA ALA A 229 -1.48 -4.43 32.69
C ALA A 229 -2.79 -3.93 33.32
N LYS A 230 -2.89 -2.62 33.47
CA LYS A 230 -4.09 -1.92 33.94
C LYS A 230 -4.85 -1.24 32.81
N ARG A 231 -4.16 -0.89 31.74
CA ARG A 231 -4.71 -0.23 30.55
C ARG A 231 -4.08 -0.80 29.27
N PRO A 232 -4.24 -2.10 29.03
CA PRO A 232 -3.67 -2.73 27.84
C PRO A 232 -4.39 -2.31 26.57
N MET A 233 -3.68 -2.30 25.44
CA MET A 233 -4.25 -2.08 24.11
C MET A 233 -3.61 -3.04 23.11
N LEU A 234 -4.43 -3.64 22.22
CA LEU A 234 -3.94 -4.38 21.06
C LEU A 234 -3.72 -3.43 19.85
N VAL A 235 -2.74 -3.75 19.04
CA VAL A 235 -2.54 -3.13 17.72
C VAL A 235 -2.66 -4.20 16.64
N CYS A 236 -3.74 -4.12 15.87
CA CYS A 236 -3.99 -5.01 14.74
C CYS A 236 -3.17 -4.55 13.53
N GLY A 237 -2.11 -5.28 13.21
CA GLY A 237 -1.26 -5.04 12.04
C GLY A 237 -1.60 -5.92 10.84
N GLY A 238 -0.94 -5.67 9.72
CA GLY A 238 -1.14 -6.43 8.48
C GLY A 238 -0.79 -7.92 8.61
N GLY A 239 0.05 -8.30 9.57
CA GLY A 239 0.37 -9.69 9.85
C GLY A 239 -0.84 -10.54 10.25
N VAL A 240 -1.86 -9.95 10.86
CA VAL A 240 -3.14 -10.65 11.15
C VAL A 240 -3.81 -11.11 9.86
N ARG A 241 -3.82 -10.27 8.82
CA ARG A 241 -4.36 -10.61 7.50
C ARG A 241 -3.52 -11.66 6.78
N TYR A 242 -2.18 -11.49 6.76
CA TYR A 242 -1.28 -12.40 6.04
C TYR A 242 -1.16 -13.78 6.70
N SER A 243 -1.30 -13.87 8.01
CA SER A 243 -1.40 -15.15 8.72
C SER A 243 -2.82 -15.73 8.74
N GLU A 244 -3.82 -14.99 8.23
CA GLU A 244 -5.24 -15.37 8.30
C GLU A 244 -5.71 -15.67 9.74
N ALA A 245 -5.20 -14.88 10.69
CA ALA A 245 -5.46 -15.01 12.12
C ALA A 245 -6.66 -14.15 12.60
N HIS A 246 -7.66 -13.94 11.73
CA HIS A 246 -8.83 -13.12 12.04
C HIS A 246 -9.62 -13.65 13.24
N ALA A 247 -9.90 -14.97 13.24
CA ALA A 247 -10.64 -15.63 14.31
C ALA A 247 -9.85 -15.64 15.61
N GLU A 248 -8.55 -15.93 15.55
CA GLU A 248 -7.67 -16.01 16.72
C GLU A 248 -7.48 -14.62 17.36
N PHE A 249 -7.34 -13.56 16.54
CA PHE A 249 -7.25 -12.20 17.04
C PHE A 249 -8.55 -11.75 17.72
N ARG A 250 -9.69 -12.01 17.06
CA ARG A 250 -11.02 -11.74 17.64
C ARG A 250 -11.21 -12.47 18.97
N ALA A 251 -10.97 -13.76 19.00
CA ALA A 251 -11.11 -14.58 20.21
C ALA A 251 -10.21 -14.08 21.34
N PHE A 252 -8.98 -13.65 21.03
CA PHE A 252 -8.05 -13.06 22.01
C PHE A 252 -8.61 -11.75 22.58
N ALA A 253 -9.05 -10.83 21.72
CA ALA A 253 -9.63 -9.55 22.14
C ALA A 253 -10.89 -9.74 23.01
N GLU A 254 -11.82 -10.59 22.57
CA GLU A 254 -13.08 -10.88 23.29
C GLU A 254 -12.82 -11.60 24.63
N ALA A 255 -11.94 -12.59 24.63
CA ALA A 255 -11.61 -13.33 25.85
C ALA A 255 -10.94 -12.46 26.90
N THR A 256 -10.09 -11.49 26.49
CA THR A 256 -9.36 -10.61 27.41
C THR A 256 -10.07 -9.28 27.68
N GLY A 257 -11.03 -8.89 26.85
CA GLY A 257 -11.66 -7.56 26.89
C GLY A 257 -10.71 -6.41 26.52
N ILE A 258 -9.57 -6.69 25.88
CA ILE A 258 -8.59 -5.67 25.48
C ILE A 258 -9.06 -5.01 24.18
N PRO A 259 -9.24 -3.67 24.17
CA PRO A 259 -9.59 -2.94 22.96
C PRO A 259 -8.41 -2.90 21.97
N PHE A 260 -8.72 -2.70 20.68
CA PHE A 260 -7.68 -2.64 19.66
C PHE A 260 -7.83 -1.46 18.71
N GLY A 261 -6.67 -0.94 18.26
CA GLY A 261 -6.55 -0.03 17.14
C GLY A 261 -6.01 -0.74 15.90
N GLU A 262 -6.35 -0.21 14.72
CA GLU A 262 -5.93 -0.76 13.44
C GLU A 262 -4.84 0.09 12.79
N THR A 263 -3.79 -0.56 12.27
CA THR A 263 -2.86 0.10 11.34
C THR A 263 -3.48 0.18 9.95
N GLN A 264 -2.92 0.96 9.04
CA GLN A 264 -3.35 0.98 7.62
C GLN A 264 -3.38 -0.43 7.00
N ALA A 265 -2.38 -1.26 7.31
CA ALA A 265 -2.30 -2.62 6.77
C ALA A 265 -3.20 -3.62 7.51
N GLY A 266 -3.56 -3.34 8.76
CA GLY A 266 -4.42 -4.19 9.59
C GLY A 266 -5.91 -3.89 9.45
N LYS A 267 -6.27 -2.72 8.92
CA LYS A 267 -7.67 -2.34 8.72
C LYS A 267 -8.39 -3.36 7.82
N SER A 268 -9.62 -3.69 8.16
CA SER A 268 -10.43 -4.79 7.63
C SER A 268 -9.94 -6.23 7.96
N ALA A 269 -9.02 -6.39 8.90
CA ALA A 269 -8.76 -7.72 9.47
C ALA A 269 -9.90 -8.19 10.39
N ILE A 270 -10.52 -7.24 11.09
CA ILE A 270 -11.71 -7.45 11.93
C ILE A 270 -12.77 -6.44 11.47
N GLU A 271 -14.04 -6.78 11.59
CA GLU A 271 -15.12 -5.87 11.25
C GLU A 271 -15.07 -4.57 12.08
N TRP A 272 -15.33 -3.45 11.44
CA TRP A 272 -15.30 -2.13 12.08
C TRP A 272 -16.38 -1.97 13.17
N THR A 273 -17.46 -2.77 13.09
CA THR A 273 -18.57 -2.78 14.05
C THR A 273 -18.23 -3.48 15.36
N HIS A 274 -17.12 -4.25 15.42
CA HIS A 274 -16.74 -5.00 16.62
C HIS A 274 -16.62 -4.07 17.84
N PRO A 275 -17.21 -4.39 19.01
CA PRO A 275 -17.29 -3.48 20.15
C PRO A 275 -15.95 -3.05 20.74
N LEU A 276 -14.88 -3.82 20.53
CA LEU A 276 -13.52 -3.48 20.96
C LEU A 276 -12.67 -2.81 19.89
N ASN A 277 -13.18 -2.65 18.65
CA ASN A 277 -12.48 -1.95 17.57
C ASN A 277 -12.59 -0.45 17.76
N LEU A 278 -11.47 0.20 18.01
CA LEU A 278 -11.36 1.65 18.21
C LEU A 278 -11.14 2.42 16.88
N GLY A 279 -10.89 1.71 15.78
CA GLY A 279 -10.54 2.30 14.47
C GLY A 279 -9.06 2.53 14.26
N GLY A 280 -8.72 3.43 13.34
CA GLY A 280 -7.33 3.70 12.95
C GLY A 280 -6.47 4.29 14.07
N LEU A 281 -5.20 3.86 14.13
CA LEU A 281 -4.20 4.29 15.13
C LEU A 281 -3.05 5.06 14.47
N GLY A 282 -2.52 6.07 15.15
CA GLY A 282 -1.31 6.78 14.78
C GLY A 282 -1.55 8.14 14.14
N VAL A 283 -0.64 8.59 13.25
CA VAL A 283 -0.72 9.91 12.58
C VAL A 283 -2.07 10.08 11.86
N THR A 284 -2.50 9.07 11.14
CA THR A 284 -3.78 9.03 10.44
C THR A 284 -4.85 8.27 11.23
N GLY A 285 -4.67 8.16 12.54
CA GLY A 285 -5.61 7.52 13.45
C GLY A 285 -6.77 8.43 13.87
N CYS A 286 -7.79 7.82 14.44
CA CYS A 286 -8.96 8.51 14.99
C CYS A 286 -8.80 8.81 16.48
N SER A 287 -9.64 9.71 17.02
CA SER A 287 -9.56 10.09 18.43
C SER A 287 -9.80 8.92 19.39
N ALA A 288 -10.68 7.98 19.04
CA ALA A 288 -10.97 6.83 19.91
C ALA A 288 -9.72 5.96 20.13
N ALA A 289 -8.99 5.61 19.06
CA ALA A 289 -7.79 4.79 19.17
C ALA A 289 -6.62 5.56 19.80
N ASN A 290 -6.39 6.81 19.37
CA ASN A 290 -5.28 7.62 19.85
C ASN A 290 -5.43 8.01 21.34
N ASP A 291 -6.62 8.35 21.80
CA ASP A 291 -6.87 8.71 23.20
C ASP A 291 -6.66 7.52 24.17
N ILE A 292 -7.01 6.31 23.75
CA ILE A 292 -6.75 5.08 24.52
C ILE A 292 -5.26 4.73 24.48
N ALA A 293 -4.62 4.83 23.31
CA ALA A 293 -3.19 4.53 23.13
C ALA A 293 -2.30 5.42 24.01
N LYS A 294 -2.59 6.72 24.09
CA LYS A 294 -1.84 7.66 24.97
C LYS A 294 -1.88 7.30 26.45
N LYS A 295 -2.89 6.55 26.88
CA LYS A 295 -3.10 6.15 28.26
C LYS A 295 -2.68 4.70 28.52
N ALA A 296 -2.30 3.97 27.48
CA ALA A 296 -1.94 2.57 27.59
C ALA A 296 -0.66 2.40 28.44
N ASP A 297 -0.66 1.41 29.31
CA ASP A 297 0.52 0.97 30.08
C ASP A 297 1.19 -0.26 29.44
N VAL A 298 0.44 -1.03 28.64
CA VAL A 298 0.94 -2.15 27.84
C VAL A 298 0.32 -2.09 26.45
N VAL A 299 1.15 -2.16 25.41
CA VAL A 299 0.70 -2.30 24.02
C VAL A 299 1.12 -3.66 23.48
N ILE A 300 0.15 -4.41 22.96
CA ILE A 300 0.35 -5.73 22.38
C ILE A 300 0.21 -5.62 20.88
N GLY A 301 1.34 -5.56 20.17
CA GLY A 301 1.36 -5.51 18.70
C GLY A 301 1.24 -6.89 18.09
N VAL A 302 0.31 -7.07 17.15
CA VAL A 302 0.14 -8.32 16.42
C VAL A 302 0.36 -8.07 14.93
N GLY A 303 1.48 -8.56 14.41
CA GLY A 303 1.84 -8.42 13.01
C GLY A 303 2.02 -6.98 12.54
N THR A 304 2.40 -6.06 13.43
CA THR A 304 2.69 -4.66 13.12
C THR A 304 4.19 -4.39 13.06
N ARG A 305 4.59 -3.35 12.30
CA ARG A 305 5.99 -2.94 12.14
C ARG A 305 6.36 -1.72 12.96
N TYR A 306 5.40 -1.13 13.69
CA TYR A 306 5.59 0.13 14.40
C TYR A 306 6.29 1.20 13.55
N THR A 307 5.68 1.48 12.39
CA THR A 307 6.16 2.52 11.48
C THR A 307 5.99 3.89 12.11
N ASP A 308 6.64 4.89 11.52
CA ASP A 308 6.49 6.29 11.89
C ASP A 308 5.01 6.70 12.04
N PHE A 309 4.19 6.38 11.06
CA PHE A 309 2.76 6.68 11.10
C PHE A 309 1.99 5.93 12.18
N THR A 310 2.28 4.66 12.43
CA THR A 310 1.58 3.88 13.47
C THR A 310 1.87 4.40 14.88
N THR A 311 3.08 4.93 15.10
CA THR A 311 3.51 5.41 16.42
C THR A 311 3.36 6.92 16.60
N ALA A 312 2.85 7.63 15.58
CA ALA A 312 2.87 9.08 15.52
C ALA A 312 4.28 9.61 15.89
N SER A 313 5.28 9.16 15.12
CA SER A 313 6.70 9.48 15.35
C SER A 313 7.19 9.15 16.76
N LYS A 314 6.72 8.04 17.32
CA LYS A 314 6.95 7.58 18.71
C LYS A 314 6.40 8.51 19.80
N TRP A 315 5.65 9.53 19.45
CA TRP A 315 5.02 10.46 20.39
C TRP A 315 3.71 9.93 21.00
N LEU A 316 3.05 8.98 20.34
CA LEU A 316 1.74 8.47 20.76
C LEU A 316 1.80 7.71 22.09
N PHE A 317 2.90 7.06 22.40
CA PHE A 317 3.03 6.18 23.57
C PHE A 317 3.99 6.79 24.60
N LYS A 318 3.59 6.75 25.87
CA LYS A 318 4.44 7.21 26.98
C LYS A 318 5.70 6.34 27.11
N ASP A 319 6.80 6.91 27.60
CA ASP A 319 8.05 6.18 27.89
C ASP A 319 7.86 5.00 28.84
N THR A 320 6.91 5.11 29.77
CA THR A 320 6.58 4.05 30.75
C THR A 320 5.74 2.91 30.16
N CYS A 321 5.20 3.07 28.94
CA CYS A 321 4.41 2.04 28.27
C CYS A 321 5.31 0.87 27.85
N LYS A 322 4.92 -0.35 28.23
CA LYS A 322 5.61 -1.59 27.83
C LYS A 322 5.01 -2.14 26.55
N PHE A 323 5.85 -2.85 25.78
CA PHE A 323 5.42 -3.47 24.55
C PHE A 323 5.59 -4.98 24.58
N VAL A 324 4.64 -5.68 24.00
CA VAL A 324 4.71 -7.11 23.64
C VAL A 324 4.46 -7.19 22.14
N ASN A 325 5.38 -7.79 21.38
CA ASN A 325 5.23 -7.85 19.93
C ASN A 325 5.19 -9.29 19.42
N ILE A 326 4.06 -9.68 18.84
CA ILE A 326 3.88 -10.95 18.11
C ILE A 326 4.16 -10.66 16.63
N ASN A 327 5.28 -11.17 16.10
CA ASN A 327 5.67 -10.96 14.71
C ASN A 327 6.54 -12.11 14.20
N VAL A 328 6.33 -12.55 12.96
CA VAL A 328 7.18 -13.60 12.34
C VAL A 328 8.60 -13.12 12.08
N SER A 329 8.80 -11.80 11.91
CA SER A 329 10.11 -11.18 11.75
C SER A 329 10.68 -10.77 13.09
N GLU A 330 11.83 -11.32 13.45
CA GLU A 330 12.56 -10.97 14.67
C GLU A 330 12.91 -9.48 14.69
N PHE A 331 13.35 -8.92 13.57
CA PHE A 331 13.65 -7.49 13.44
C PHE A 331 12.45 -6.60 13.81
N GLN A 332 11.23 -6.99 13.44
CA GLN A 332 10.02 -6.24 13.79
C GLN A 332 9.57 -6.51 15.23
N ALA A 333 9.76 -7.72 15.72
CA ALA A 333 9.36 -8.10 17.07
C ALA A 333 10.13 -7.36 18.15
N LEU A 334 11.40 -7.02 17.90
CA LEU A 334 12.28 -6.33 18.85
C LEU A 334 12.06 -4.81 18.90
N LYS A 335 11.31 -4.22 17.96
CA LYS A 335 11.06 -2.77 17.98
C LYS A 335 10.35 -2.31 19.25
N MET A 336 10.54 -1.06 19.64
CA MET A 336 9.94 -0.42 20.81
C MET A 336 10.42 -1.02 22.14
N ASP A 337 11.58 -1.65 22.16
CA ASP A 337 12.11 -2.37 23.33
C ASP A 337 11.09 -3.38 23.91
N ALA A 338 10.45 -4.09 23.01
CA ALA A 338 9.34 -4.98 23.35
C ALA A 338 9.81 -6.34 23.85
N VAL A 339 8.96 -7.01 24.64
CA VAL A 339 9.04 -8.45 24.86
C VAL A 339 8.66 -9.13 23.54
N PRO A 340 9.62 -9.79 22.83
CA PRO A 340 9.37 -10.34 21.51
C PRO A 340 8.71 -11.74 21.59
N VAL A 341 7.65 -11.93 20.82
CA VAL A 341 7.10 -13.26 20.49
C VAL A 341 7.30 -13.49 19.00
N VAL A 342 8.45 -14.07 18.63
CA VAL A 342 8.83 -14.27 17.22
C VAL A 342 8.11 -15.49 16.67
N ALA A 343 6.87 -15.28 16.20
CA ALA A 343 5.96 -16.34 15.77
C ALA A 343 4.89 -15.84 14.79
N ASP A 344 4.22 -16.80 14.14
CA ASP A 344 2.99 -16.55 13.39
C ASP A 344 1.84 -16.24 14.34
N ALA A 345 1.02 -15.23 14.00
CA ALA A 345 -0.08 -14.78 14.87
C ALA A 345 -1.13 -15.87 15.09
N LYS A 346 -1.39 -16.72 14.09
CA LYS A 346 -2.38 -17.82 14.19
C LYS A 346 -1.94 -18.91 15.17
N ASP A 347 -0.62 -19.13 15.31
CA ASP A 347 -0.06 -20.04 16.34
C ASP A 347 0.00 -19.37 17.73
N ALA A 348 0.54 -18.13 17.76
CA ALA A 348 0.87 -17.50 19.03
C ALA A 348 -0.34 -17.05 19.84
N LEU A 349 -1.39 -16.49 19.20
CA LEU A 349 -2.53 -15.91 19.92
C LEU A 349 -3.29 -16.91 20.80
N PRO A 350 -3.71 -18.10 20.32
CA PRO A 350 -4.42 -19.06 21.17
C PRO A 350 -3.54 -19.61 22.30
N ARG A 351 -2.26 -19.84 22.03
CA ARG A 351 -1.30 -20.32 23.03
C ARG A 351 -1.01 -19.27 24.11
N LEU A 352 -0.88 -18.00 23.72
CA LEU A 352 -0.71 -16.90 24.67
C LEU A 352 -1.99 -16.70 25.50
N LEU A 353 -3.18 -16.78 24.87
CA LEU A 353 -4.45 -16.69 25.59
C LEU A 353 -4.55 -17.75 26.69
N ALA A 354 -4.15 -18.99 26.41
CA ALA A 354 -4.16 -20.08 27.40
C ALA A 354 -3.27 -19.79 28.62
N LYS A 355 -2.23 -18.94 28.49
CA LYS A 355 -1.33 -18.57 29.60
C LYS A 355 -1.82 -17.38 30.42
N LEU A 356 -2.88 -16.70 29.99
CA LEU A 356 -3.40 -15.52 30.69
C LEU A 356 -4.32 -15.85 31.87
N ASP A 357 -4.65 -17.15 32.12
CA ASP A 357 -5.40 -17.61 33.28
C ASP A 357 -6.71 -16.83 33.52
N GLY A 358 -7.45 -16.54 32.46
CA GLY A 358 -8.71 -15.79 32.53
C GLY A 358 -8.56 -14.28 32.77
N TYR A 359 -7.38 -13.71 32.55
CA TYR A 359 -7.15 -12.25 32.63
C TYR A 359 -8.21 -11.48 31.86
N LYS A 360 -8.72 -10.41 32.47
CA LYS A 360 -9.62 -9.43 31.85
C LYS A 360 -9.07 -8.02 32.03
N ALA A 361 -9.04 -7.26 30.95
CA ALA A 361 -8.65 -5.85 31.00
C ALA A 361 -9.65 -5.07 31.87
N PRO A 362 -9.17 -4.22 32.81
CA PRO A 362 -10.04 -3.56 33.77
C PRO A 362 -10.69 -2.28 33.21
N TYR A 363 -11.07 -2.30 31.94
CA TYR A 363 -11.87 -1.23 31.34
C TYR A 363 -13.34 -1.36 31.77
N THR A 364 -13.98 -0.23 32.03
CA THR A 364 -15.41 -0.14 32.34
C THR A 364 -16.18 0.54 31.20
N THR A 365 -16.18 1.85 31.17
CA THR A 365 -16.93 2.67 30.19
C THR A 365 -16.02 3.40 29.21
N GLU A 366 -14.71 3.40 29.42
CA GLU A 366 -13.78 4.23 28.64
C GLU A 366 -13.77 3.88 27.15
N VAL A 367 -13.85 2.59 26.83
CA VAL A 367 -13.85 2.08 25.44
C VAL A 367 -15.12 2.48 24.71
N SER A 368 -16.30 2.24 25.34
CA SER A 368 -17.59 2.61 24.76
C SER A 368 -17.71 4.14 24.60
N ALA A 369 -17.31 4.91 25.63
CA ALA A 369 -17.33 6.37 25.57
C ALA A 369 -16.43 6.95 24.46
N ALA A 370 -15.22 6.37 24.26
CA ALA A 370 -14.32 6.78 23.18
C ALA A 370 -14.94 6.48 21.81
N ARG A 371 -15.56 5.31 21.63
CA ARG A 371 -16.25 4.93 20.40
C ARG A 371 -17.47 5.80 20.11
N GLU A 372 -18.30 6.09 21.12
CA GLU A 372 -19.46 6.97 20.98
C GLU A 372 -19.06 8.41 20.59
N LYS A 373 -18.01 8.93 21.22
CA LYS A 373 -17.44 10.23 20.83
C LYS A 373 -16.98 10.24 19.37
N TRP A 374 -16.30 9.17 18.93
CA TRP A 374 -15.85 9.04 17.55
C TRP A 374 -17.01 8.85 16.57
N ALA A 375 -18.05 8.09 16.94
CA ALA A 375 -19.23 7.92 16.10
C ALA A 375 -19.95 9.26 15.81
N LYS A 376 -20.04 10.15 16.81
CA LYS A 376 -20.58 11.51 16.61
C LYS A 376 -19.71 12.34 15.68
N GLU A 377 -18.39 12.19 15.75
CA GLU A 377 -17.48 12.88 14.82
C GLU A 377 -17.59 12.32 13.40
N LEU A 378 -17.72 11.01 13.23
CA LEU A 378 -17.98 10.40 11.93
C LEU A 378 -19.26 10.92 11.30
N GLU A 379 -20.34 10.98 12.07
CA GLU A 379 -21.62 11.56 11.62
C GLU A 379 -21.44 13.00 11.15
N ARG A 380 -20.67 13.81 11.89
CA ARG A 380 -20.37 15.19 11.49
C ARG A 380 -19.58 15.23 10.17
N LEU A 381 -18.54 14.38 10.03
CA LEU A 381 -17.67 14.32 8.84
C LEU A 381 -18.43 13.87 7.59
N ASP A 382 -19.37 12.95 7.75
CA ASP A 382 -20.19 12.44 6.65
C ASP A 382 -21.18 13.49 6.11
N HIS A 383 -21.47 14.58 6.88
CA HIS A 383 -22.49 15.58 6.55
C HIS A 383 -21.97 17.02 6.48
N ILE A 384 -20.65 17.24 6.45
CA ILE A 384 -20.08 18.59 6.30
C ILE A 384 -20.49 19.18 4.94
N THR A 385 -21.02 20.40 4.96
CA THR A 385 -21.30 21.18 3.75
C THR A 385 -20.46 22.45 3.72
N PHE A 386 -20.18 22.96 2.52
CA PHE A 386 -19.44 24.20 2.34
C PHE A 386 -20.19 25.43 2.89
N GLU A 387 -21.53 25.40 2.88
CA GLU A 387 -22.40 26.48 3.33
C GLU A 387 -22.52 26.54 4.86
N ASP A 388 -22.35 25.41 5.53
CA ASP A 388 -22.36 25.34 6.99
C ASP A 388 -21.01 25.73 7.59
N LYS A 389 -20.81 27.03 7.75
CA LYS A 389 -19.58 27.60 8.36
C LYS A 389 -19.31 27.14 9.79
N LYS A 390 -20.27 26.51 10.48
CA LYS A 390 -20.08 25.94 11.82
C LYS A 390 -19.52 24.53 11.77
N SER A 391 -19.87 23.75 10.76
CA SER A 391 -19.36 22.39 10.55
C SER A 391 -18.10 22.35 9.71
N TRP A 392 -17.87 23.35 8.86
CA TRP A 392 -16.68 23.48 8.05
C TRP A 392 -15.58 24.23 8.82
N LYS A 393 -14.63 23.49 9.30
CA LYS A 393 -13.36 24.06 9.80
C LYS A 393 -12.31 23.79 8.75
N PRO A 394 -11.81 24.80 8.02
CA PRO A 394 -10.60 24.63 7.27
C PRO A 394 -9.51 24.23 8.29
N ILE A 395 -8.81 23.17 8.01
CA ILE A 395 -7.74 22.65 8.87
C ILE A 395 -6.69 23.71 9.18
N ILE A 396 -6.64 24.79 8.42
CA ILE A 396 -5.60 25.81 8.49
C ILE A 396 -6.23 27.20 8.27
N ASN A 397 -5.72 28.18 8.96
CA ASN A 397 -6.04 29.60 9.09
C ASN A 397 -6.87 30.28 7.97
N ASP A 398 -7.35 31.50 8.20
CA ASP A 398 -8.26 32.25 7.29
C ASP A 398 -7.73 32.40 5.84
N ALA A 399 -6.41 32.45 5.63
CA ALA A 399 -5.82 32.53 4.29
C ALA A 399 -6.13 31.31 3.42
N ASN A 400 -6.32 30.13 4.02
CA ASN A 400 -6.66 28.90 3.30
C ASN A 400 -8.16 28.77 3.01
N ALA A 401 -9.02 29.43 3.79
CA ALA A 401 -10.42 29.57 3.47
C ALA A 401 -10.63 30.31 2.15
N ASP A 402 -9.76 31.27 1.81
CA ASP A 402 -9.82 31.99 0.54
C ASP A 402 -9.42 31.10 -0.65
N SER A 403 -8.50 30.17 -0.49
CA SER A 403 -8.18 29.18 -1.53
C SER A 403 -9.39 28.29 -1.85
N ALA A 404 -10.09 27.78 -0.83
CA ALA A 404 -11.30 26.98 -1.02
C ALA A 404 -12.46 27.78 -1.66
N LYS A 405 -12.67 29.04 -1.26
CA LYS A 405 -13.68 29.94 -1.88
C LYS A 405 -13.36 30.23 -3.34
N ARG A 406 -12.08 30.46 -3.64
CA ARG A 406 -11.64 30.72 -5.01
C ARG A 406 -11.81 29.47 -5.87
N PHE A 407 -11.43 28.31 -5.38
CA PHE A 407 -11.65 27.03 -6.05
C PHE A 407 -13.13 26.80 -6.34
N ALA A 408 -14.00 27.00 -5.33
CA ALA A 408 -15.45 26.85 -5.48
C ALA A 408 -16.01 27.74 -6.60
N LYS A 409 -15.50 28.97 -6.70
CA LYS A 409 -15.88 29.92 -7.75
C LYS A 409 -15.34 29.53 -9.12
N ASP A 410 -14.04 29.19 -9.21
CA ASP A 410 -13.36 28.95 -10.48
C ASP A 410 -13.80 27.63 -11.15
N LEU A 411 -14.18 26.61 -10.33
CA LEU A 411 -14.57 25.29 -10.82
C LEU A 411 -16.06 24.96 -10.62
N ASP A 412 -16.86 25.89 -10.10
CA ASP A 412 -18.27 25.67 -9.78
C ASP A 412 -18.48 24.38 -8.93
N ALA A 413 -17.81 24.33 -7.80
CA ALA A 413 -17.74 23.14 -6.94
C ALA A 413 -17.93 23.48 -5.47
N GLY A 414 -18.66 22.61 -4.73
CA GLY A 414 -18.99 22.83 -3.32
C GLY A 414 -18.90 21.57 -2.45
N LEU A 415 -18.47 20.44 -2.99
CA LEU A 415 -18.41 19.18 -2.24
C LEU A 415 -17.22 19.15 -1.29
N CYS A 416 -17.45 18.66 -0.06
CA CYS A 416 -16.38 18.39 0.90
C CYS A 416 -15.83 16.97 0.74
N GLN A 417 -14.50 16.80 0.85
CA GLN A 417 -13.84 15.51 0.67
C GLN A 417 -14.40 14.44 1.62
N THR A 418 -14.59 14.76 2.88
CA THR A 418 -15.07 13.81 3.90
C THR A 418 -16.50 13.35 3.63
N THR A 419 -17.39 14.26 3.23
CA THR A 419 -18.79 13.96 2.87
C THR A 419 -18.85 13.03 1.65
N VAL A 420 -18.03 13.31 0.63
CA VAL A 420 -17.93 12.43 -0.55
C VAL A 420 -17.41 11.05 -0.18
N LEU A 421 -16.35 10.95 0.67
CA LEU A 421 -15.83 9.66 1.15
C LEU A 421 -16.90 8.86 1.90
N GLY A 422 -17.63 9.49 2.81
CA GLY A 422 -18.73 8.85 3.55
C GLY A 422 -19.83 8.33 2.64
N ALA A 423 -20.24 9.13 1.64
CA ALA A 423 -21.26 8.74 0.67
C ALA A 423 -20.80 7.57 -0.22
N ILE A 424 -19.57 7.61 -0.74
CA ILE A 424 -19.01 6.48 -1.52
C ILE A 424 -19.01 5.22 -0.67
N ASN A 425 -18.52 5.30 0.56
CA ASN A 425 -18.49 4.14 1.47
C ASN A 425 -19.89 3.56 1.72
N ALA A 426 -20.91 4.40 1.84
CA ALA A 426 -22.29 3.96 2.03
C ALA A 426 -22.92 3.32 0.77
N MET A 427 -22.47 3.70 -0.43
CA MET A 427 -22.96 3.15 -1.71
C MET A 427 -22.29 1.86 -2.14
N MET A 428 -21.17 1.46 -1.50
CA MET A 428 -20.48 0.21 -1.80
C MET A 428 -21.24 -1.00 -1.25
N SER A 429 -21.13 -2.12 -1.96
CA SER A 429 -21.72 -3.39 -1.56
C SER A 429 -20.81 -4.18 -0.62
N GLU A 430 -21.38 -5.13 0.11
CA GLU A 430 -20.62 -6.05 0.95
C GLU A 430 -19.56 -6.79 0.12
N GLY A 431 -18.35 -6.81 0.60
CA GLY A 431 -17.22 -7.46 -0.04
C GLY A 431 -16.50 -6.63 -1.10
N ASP A 432 -17.02 -5.47 -1.51
CA ASP A 432 -16.30 -4.57 -2.42
C ASP A 432 -15.00 -4.06 -1.80
N VAL A 433 -13.96 -3.91 -2.63
CA VAL A 433 -12.62 -3.56 -2.15
C VAL A 433 -12.32 -2.09 -2.40
N ALA A 434 -11.94 -1.38 -1.34
CA ALA A 434 -11.42 -0.02 -1.44
C ALA A 434 -9.89 -0.02 -1.54
N ILE A 435 -9.36 0.85 -2.41
CA ILE A 435 -7.93 1.03 -2.64
C ILE A 435 -7.57 2.51 -2.45
N GLY A 436 -6.39 2.74 -1.90
CA GLY A 436 -5.75 4.05 -1.83
C GLY A 436 -4.25 3.90 -1.61
N ALA A 437 -3.49 4.96 -1.80
CA ALA A 437 -2.04 4.92 -1.63
C ALA A 437 -1.47 6.20 -1.03
N ALA A 438 -1.59 7.34 -1.68
CA ALA A 438 -0.90 8.55 -1.30
C ALA A 438 -1.83 9.75 -1.06
N GLY A 439 -1.31 10.77 -0.41
CA GLY A 439 -2.02 12.02 -0.15
C GLY A 439 -2.90 11.99 1.11
N SER A 440 -3.94 12.83 1.14
CA SER A 440 -4.87 12.94 2.26
C SER A 440 -5.87 11.79 2.33
N LEU A 441 -6.25 11.23 1.19
CA LEU A 441 -7.26 10.19 1.10
C LEU A 441 -6.96 8.95 1.96
N PRO A 442 -5.75 8.36 1.94
CA PRO A 442 -5.42 7.24 2.84
C PRO A 442 -5.55 7.60 4.32
N GLY A 443 -5.23 8.86 4.69
CA GLY A 443 -5.39 9.35 6.04
C GLY A 443 -6.85 9.41 6.46
N ASP A 444 -7.68 10.05 5.65
CA ASP A 444 -9.12 10.16 5.87
C ASP A 444 -9.78 8.77 5.84
N MET A 445 -9.37 7.90 4.92
CA MET A 445 -9.86 6.53 4.87
C MET A 445 -9.48 5.72 6.12
N GLN A 446 -8.28 5.86 6.67
CA GLN A 446 -7.95 5.17 7.92
C GLN A 446 -8.85 5.61 9.07
N ARG A 447 -9.23 6.87 9.12
CA ARG A 447 -10.11 7.48 10.13
C ARG A 447 -11.57 7.10 9.93
N MET A 448 -12.09 7.33 8.73
CA MET A 448 -13.53 7.33 8.45
C MET A 448 -14.04 6.03 7.82
N TRP A 449 -13.20 5.32 7.07
CA TRP A 449 -13.65 4.21 6.24
C TRP A 449 -14.17 3.03 7.07
N ARG A 450 -15.36 2.60 6.74
CA ARG A 450 -16.05 1.43 7.29
C ARG A 450 -15.94 0.31 6.27
N PRO A 451 -14.94 -0.60 6.39
CA PRO A 451 -14.75 -1.68 5.43
C PRO A 451 -16.02 -2.52 5.27
N THR A 452 -16.35 -2.84 4.02
CA THR A 452 -17.55 -3.60 3.65
C THR A 452 -17.48 -5.08 4.01
N GLY A 453 -16.31 -5.55 4.46
CA GLY A 453 -16.05 -6.93 4.87
C GLY A 453 -14.59 -7.16 5.23
N ILE A 454 -14.27 -8.41 5.52
CA ILE A 454 -12.89 -8.84 5.80
C ILE A 454 -12.08 -8.80 4.48
N ASP A 455 -10.82 -8.34 4.57
CA ASP A 455 -9.91 -8.18 3.44
C ASP A 455 -10.42 -7.26 2.30
N CYS A 456 -11.30 -6.30 2.64
CA CYS A 456 -11.91 -5.33 1.72
C CYS A 456 -11.21 -3.96 1.71
N TYR A 457 -10.02 -3.84 2.30
CA TYR A 457 -9.24 -2.62 2.38
C TYR A 457 -7.80 -2.88 1.92
N ASN A 458 -7.44 -2.42 0.71
CA ASN A 458 -6.12 -2.62 0.12
C ASN A 458 -5.37 -1.29 0.02
N MET A 459 -4.69 -0.91 1.10
CA MET A 459 -3.98 0.36 1.19
C MET A 459 -2.47 0.18 1.01
N GLU A 460 -1.88 0.93 0.08
CA GLU A 460 -0.43 1.06 -0.02
C GLU A 460 -0.01 2.36 0.69
N TYR A 461 0.47 2.26 1.90
CA TYR A 461 0.88 3.41 2.69
C TYR A 461 2.27 3.25 3.34
N GLY A 462 2.92 2.10 3.14
CA GLY A 462 4.26 1.84 3.65
C GLY A 462 5.35 2.58 2.88
N TYR A 463 5.14 2.78 1.59
CA TYR A 463 5.99 3.56 0.69
C TYR A 463 5.28 4.81 0.17
N SER A 464 3.94 4.81 0.24
CA SER A 464 3.05 5.93 -0.12
C SER A 464 3.26 6.42 -1.55
N THR A 465 3.22 5.49 -2.50
CA THR A 465 3.55 5.75 -3.90
C THR A 465 2.36 6.36 -4.64
N MET A 466 2.48 7.61 -5.07
CA MET A 466 1.48 8.25 -5.93
C MET A 466 1.39 7.52 -7.28
N GLY A 467 0.17 7.36 -7.80
CA GLY A 467 -0.11 6.62 -9.03
C GLY A 467 -0.32 5.12 -8.85
N TYR A 468 -0.16 4.59 -7.62
CA TYR A 468 -0.46 3.18 -7.32
C TYR A 468 -1.95 2.86 -7.45
N GLU A 469 -2.84 3.81 -7.21
CA GLU A 469 -4.27 3.59 -7.01
C GLU A 469 -4.92 2.91 -8.22
N ILE A 470 -4.63 3.36 -9.43
CA ILE A 470 -5.22 2.85 -10.67
C ILE A 470 -4.64 1.48 -11.03
N ALA A 471 -3.33 1.38 -11.05
CA ALA A 471 -2.63 0.12 -11.29
C ALA A 471 -2.97 -0.92 -10.21
N GLY A 472 -3.05 -0.48 -8.95
CA GLY A 472 -3.46 -1.30 -7.82
C GLY A 472 -4.90 -1.82 -7.97
N ALA A 473 -5.82 -0.99 -8.46
CA ALA A 473 -7.20 -1.40 -8.73
C ALA A 473 -7.25 -2.53 -9.77
N LEU A 474 -6.47 -2.43 -10.85
CA LEU A 474 -6.34 -3.49 -11.84
C LEU A 474 -5.80 -4.78 -11.21
N GLY A 475 -4.71 -4.69 -10.44
CA GLY A 475 -4.11 -5.84 -9.76
C GLY A 475 -5.08 -6.54 -8.80
N VAL A 476 -5.81 -5.76 -7.99
CA VAL A 476 -6.84 -6.30 -7.09
C VAL A 476 -7.99 -6.92 -7.90
N LYS A 477 -8.44 -6.28 -8.99
CA LYS A 477 -9.51 -6.83 -9.83
C LYS A 477 -9.13 -8.17 -10.46
N LEU A 478 -7.89 -8.33 -10.90
CA LEU A 478 -7.37 -9.61 -11.39
C LEU A 478 -7.33 -10.67 -10.28
N ALA A 479 -7.09 -10.28 -9.04
CA ALA A 479 -7.04 -11.20 -7.89
C ALA A 479 -8.43 -11.70 -7.46
N ILE A 480 -9.44 -10.80 -7.40
CA ILE A 480 -10.78 -11.12 -6.88
C ILE A 480 -11.78 -11.53 -7.95
N GLY A 481 -11.47 -11.34 -9.25
CA GLY A 481 -12.35 -11.61 -10.36
C GLY A 481 -13.53 -10.62 -10.48
N ASP A 482 -14.56 -11.02 -11.23
CA ASP A 482 -15.64 -10.10 -11.61
C ASP A 482 -16.84 -10.10 -10.65
N LYS A 483 -16.82 -10.94 -9.60
CA LYS A 483 -17.91 -11.05 -8.63
C LYS A 483 -17.99 -9.87 -7.64
N ARG A 484 -16.90 -9.15 -7.46
CA ARG A 484 -16.77 -8.04 -6.52
C ARG A 484 -16.27 -6.81 -7.26
N GLU A 485 -16.71 -5.64 -6.81
CA GLU A 485 -16.24 -4.37 -7.35
C GLU A 485 -14.97 -3.89 -6.63
N VAL A 486 -14.20 -3.06 -7.34
CA VAL A 486 -12.99 -2.42 -6.83
C VAL A 486 -13.15 -0.92 -7.00
N TYR A 487 -12.91 -0.16 -5.94
CA TYR A 487 -13.00 1.30 -5.92
C TYR A 487 -11.66 1.90 -5.48
N ALA A 488 -11.01 2.63 -6.37
CA ALA A 488 -9.77 3.34 -6.08
C ALA A 488 -10.07 4.80 -5.71
N MET A 489 -9.70 5.21 -4.50
CA MET A 489 -9.74 6.61 -4.06
C MET A 489 -8.44 7.28 -4.49
N CYS A 490 -8.50 8.11 -5.51
CA CYS A 490 -7.36 8.70 -6.19
C CYS A 490 -7.44 10.23 -6.18
N GLY A 491 -6.36 10.92 -5.81
CA GLY A 491 -6.24 12.37 -5.99
C GLY A 491 -5.83 12.72 -7.42
N ASP A 492 -6.18 13.93 -7.86
CA ASP A 492 -5.79 14.46 -9.19
C ASP A 492 -4.28 14.48 -9.42
N GLY A 493 -3.48 14.81 -8.41
CA GLY A 493 -2.04 14.74 -8.49
C GLY A 493 -1.51 13.31 -8.73
N SER A 494 -2.10 12.31 -8.06
CA SER A 494 -1.77 10.90 -8.23
C SER A 494 -2.17 10.40 -9.63
N PHE A 495 -3.36 10.78 -10.08
CA PHE A 495 -3.86 10.46 -11.41
C PHE A 495 -2.92 11.02 -12.50
N ASN A 496 -2.53 12.28 -12.39
CA ASN A 496 -1.63 12.92 -13.35
C ASN A 496 -0.26 12.23 -13.46
N MET A 497 0.22 11.59 -12.39
CA MET A 497 1.52 10.90 -12.41
C MET A 497 1.47 9.55 -13.13
N LEU A 498 0.39 8.77 -12.94
CA LEU A 498 0.38 7.40 -13.47
C LEU A 498 -1.06 6.88 -13.66
N HIS A 499 -1.63 7.09 -14.83
CA HIS A 499 -2.98 6.64 -15.19
C HIS A 499 -3.02 5.72 -16.40
N GLY A 500 -1.88 5.40 -17.01
CA GLY A 500 -1.79 4.61 -18.24
C GLY A 500 -2.42 3.21 -18.13
N GLU A 501 -2.43 2.60 -16.94
CA GLU A 501 -3.02 1.26 -16.73
C GLU A 501 -4.55 1.24 -16.89
N LEU A 502 -5.22 2.39 -17.07
CA LEU A 502 -6.59 2.44 -17.56
C LEU A 502 -6.72 1.77 -18.94
N VAL A 503 -5.71 1.97 -19.82
CA VAL A 503 -5.68 1.34 -21.14
C VAL A 503 -5.55 -0.19 -20.99
N THR A 504 -4.68 -0.68 -20.11
CA THR A 504 -4.57 -2.11 -19.81
C THR A 504 -5.90 -2.67 -19.31
N ALA A 505 -6.58 -1.98 -18.41
CA ALA A 505 -7.88 -2.42 -17.89
C ALA A 505 -8.97 -2.45 -18.99
N VAL A 506 -8.94 -1.51 -19.97
CA VAL A 506 -9.82 -1.53 -21.16
C VAL A 506 -9.49 -2.73 -22.04
N MET A 507 -8.20 -2.98 -22.33
CA MET A 507 -7.75 -4.13 -23.14
C MET A 507 -8.20 -5.46 -22.51
N GLU A 508 -8.07 -5.57 -21.19
CA GLU A 508 -8.44 -6.76 -20.42
C GLU A 508 -9.94 -6.87 -20.12
N ARG A 509 -10.74 -5.90 -20.56
CA ARG A 509 -12.18 -5.80 -20.28
C ARG A 509 -12.48 -5.91 -18.77
N LYS A 510 -11.66 -5.25 -17.94
CA LYS A 510 -11.80 -5.26 -16.49
C LYS A 510 -12.42 -3.97 -15.99
N LYS A 511 -13.53 -4.11 -15.27
CA LYS A 511 -14.16 -3.00 -14.59
C LYS A 511 -13.40 -2.69 -13.30
N ILE A 512 -12.84 -1.51 -13.23
CA ILE A 512 -12.33 -0.86 -12.02
C ILE A 512 -13.00 0.49 -11.89
N ASN A 513 -13.35 0.92 -10.68
CA ASN A 513 -14.02 2.19 -10.42
C ASN A 513 -13.01 3.16 -9.82
N ILE A 514 -12.71 4.24 -10.52
CA ILE A 514 -11.77 5.28 -10.09
C ILE A 514 -12.58 6.46 -9.57
N CYS A 515 -12.59 6.65 -8.25
CA CYS A 515 -13.15 7.82 -7.59
C CYS A 515 -12.05 8.88 -7.52
N LEU A 516 -12.03 9.77 -8.50
CA LEU A 516 -11.02 10.84 -8.60
C LEU A 516 -11.48 12.06 -7.81
N PHE A 517 -10.78 12.34 -6.72
CA PHE A 517 -10.99 13.52 -5.89
C PHE A 517 -10.14 14.67 -6.44
N ASP A 518 -10.75 15.49 -7.30
CA ASP A 518 -10.09 16.63 -7.91
C ASP A 518 -10.27 17.88 -7.06
N ASN A 519 -9.21 18.27 -6.40
CA ASN A 519 -9.12 19.54 -5.66
C ASN A 519 -8.05 20.49 -6.26
N ALA A 520 -7.62 20.22 -7.48
CA ALA A 520 -6.57 20.93 -8.22
C ALA A 520 -5.31 21.16 -7.36
N SER A 521 -4.91 20.17 -6.54
CA SER A 521 -3.76 20.32 -5.65
C SER A 521 -3.16 19.00 -5.17
N PHE A 522 -1.87 19.06 -4.79
CA PHE A 522 -1.26 18.09 -3.89
C PHE A 522 -1.71 18.39 -2.45
N GLY A 523 -3.01 18.23 -2.18
CA GLY A 523 -3.69 18.79 -1.00
C GLY A 523 -3.05 18.42 0.34
N CYS A 524 -2.61 17.17 0.53
CA CYS A 524 -1.89 16.75 1.73
C CYS A 524 -0.58 17.53 1.92
N ILE A 525 0.21 17.68 0.86
CA ILE A 525 1.50 18.37 0.88
C ILE A 525 1.29 19.88 1.03
N ASN A 526 0.25 20.45 0.40
CA ASN A 526 -0.09 21.84 0.63
C ASN A 526 -0.48 22.11 2.09
N ASN A 527 -1.25 21.22 2.72
CA ASN A 527 -1.57 21.34 4.14
C ASN A 527 -0.35 21.25 5.03
N LEU A 528 0.57 20.32 4.74
CA LEU A 528 1.84 20.22 5.45
C LEU A 528 2.65 21.52 5.31
N GLN A 529 2.79 22.01 4.09
CA GLN A 529 3.53 23.24 3.77
C GLN A 529 2.99 24.45 4.55
N VAL A 530 1.69 24.68 4.48
CA VAL A 530 1.05 25.84 5.12
C VAL A 530 0.91 25.67 6.63
N GLY A 531 0.68 24.44 7.11
CA GLY A 531 0.60 24.11 8.54
C GLY A 531 1.90 24.37 9.30
N HIS A 532 3.03 24.34 8.58
CA HIS A 532 4.36 24.67 9.12
C HIS A 532 4.82 26.09 8.77
N GLY A 533 3.86 27.00 8.49
CA GLY A 533 4.12 28.43 8.29
C GLY A 533 4.65 28.82 6.90
N ASN A 534 4.80 27.88 5.98
CA ASN A 534 5.29 28.17 4.63
C ASN A 534 4.19 28.75 3.73
N ALA A 535 4.58 29.56 2.75
CA ALA A 535 3.68 29.94 1.68
C ALA A 535 3.41 28.74 0.74
N THR A 536 2.26 28.72 0.09
CA THR A 536 1.97 27.76 -0.97
C THR A 536 3.02 27.89 -2.09
N LEU A 537 3.68 26.78 -2.42
CA LEU A 537 4.69 26.72 -3.47
C LEU A 537 4.54 25.42 -4.27
N CYS A 538 4.09 25.52 -5.53
CA CYS A 538 3.95 24.39 -6.47
C CYS A 538 3.07 23.22 -5.96
N THR A 539 2.21 23.46 -4.99
CA THR A 539 1.33 22.45 -4.40
C THR A 539 -0.14 22.63 -4.77
N GLU A 540 -0.45 23.67 -5.54
CA GLU A 540 -1.75 23.88 -6.19
C GLU A 540 -1.57 23.94 -7.72
N LEU A 541 -2.51 23.39 -8.46
CA LEU A 541 -2.52 23.44 -9.92
C LEU A 541 -3.15 24.77 -10.38
N ARG A 542 -2.31 25.74 -10.66
CA ARG A 542 -2.72 27.08 -11.05
C ARG A 542 -2.05 27.54 -12.34
N TYR A 543 -2.74 28.41 -13.05
CA TYR A 543 -2.13 29.12 -14.16
C TYR A 543 -0.99 30.04 -13.68
N ARG A 544 0.02 30.21 -14.52
CA ARG A 544 1.12 31.13 -14.24
C ARG A 544 0.64 32.57 -14.36
N SER A 545 0.91 33.37 -13.35
CA SER A 545 0.77 34.84 -13.34
C SER A 545 2.14 35.49 -13.40
N LYS A 546 2.18 36.82 -13.35
CA LYS A 546 3.45 37.59 -13.26
C LYS A 546 4.26 37.27 -11.98
N ASP A 547 3.60 36.85 -10.92
CA ASP A 547 4.18 36.58 -9.61
C ASP A 547 4.45 35.07 -9.37
N GLY A 548 4.28 34.21 -10.39
CA GLY A 548 4.47 32.78 -10.31
C GLY A 548 3.20 31.97 -10.59
N LEU A 549 3.05 30.79 -9.98
CA LEU A 549 1.87 29.93 -10.13
C LEU A 549 0.74 30.33 -9.15
N PHE A 550 0.23 31.56 -9.29
CA PHE A 550 -0.79 32.16 -8.42
C PHE A 550 -2.03 32.66 -9.21
N GLY A 551 -2.17 32.27 -10.47
CA GLY A 551 -3.33 32.53 -11.31
C GLY A 551 -4.58 31.77 -10.82
N ASP A 552 -5.59 31.67 -11.69
CA ASP A 552 -6.79 30.88 -11.42
C ASP A 552 -6.46 29.39 -11.31
N PHE A 553 -7.32 28.61 -10.67
CA PHE A 553 -7.15 27.16 -10.61
C PHE A 553 -7.28 26.55 -12.00
N LEU A 554 -6.44 25.55 -12.27
CA LEU A 554 -6.47 24.84 -13.53
C LEU A 554 -7.65 23.85 -13.51
N ASN A 555 -8.60 24.07 -14.42
CA ASN A 555 -9.74 23.17 -14.58
C ASN A 555 -9.40 22.08 -15.63
N ILE A 556 -9.04 20.90 -15.16
CA ILE A 556 -8.80 19.74 -16.03
C ILE A 556 -10.09 18.92 -16.10
N ASP A 557 -10.48 18.51 -17.30
CA ASP A 557 -11.60 17.62 -17.56
C ASP A 557 -11.10 16.17 -17.57
N TYR A 558 -10.96 15.59 -16.40
CA TYR A 558 -10.48 14.21 -16.25
C TYR A 558 -11.46 13.17 -16.79
N ALA A 559 -12.76 13.51 -16.82
CA ALA A 559 -13.76 12.66 -17.44
C ALA A 559 -13.46 12.46 -18.93
N LYS A 560 -13.13 13.53 -19.66
CA LYS A 560 -12.73 13.42 -21.08
C LYS A 560 -11.40 12.69 -21.27
N VAL A 561 -10.44 12.87 -20.36
CA VAL A 561 -9.18 12.10 -20.42
C VAL A 561 -9.46 10.60 -20.34
N ALA A 562 -10.30 10.17 -19.43
CA ALA A 562 -10.68 8.75 -19.29
C ALA A 562 -11.51 8.25 -20.48
N GLU A 563 -12.44 9.06 -21.00
CA GLU A 563 -13.20 8.73 -22.22
C GLU A 563 -12.28 8.49 -23.42
N GLY A 564 -11.22 9.30 -23.55
CA GLY A 564 -10.22 9.14 -24.59
C GLY A 564 -9.52 7.77 -24.57
N TYR A 565 -9.45 7.13 -23.40
CA TYR A 565 -8.94 5.75 -23.25
C TYR A 565 -10.03 4.67 -23.43
N GLY A 566 -11.29 5.05 -23.61
CA GLY A 566 -12.40 4.11 -23.73
C GLY A 566 -13.09 3.76 -22.42
N CYS A 567 -12.82 4.47 -21.35
CA CYS A 567 -13.52 4.33 -20.07
C CYS A 567 -14.94 4.91 -20.14
N LYS A 568 -15.83 4.47 -19.26
CA LYS A 568 -17.04 5.20 -18.93
C LYS A 568 -16.67 6.28 -17.89
N SER A 569 -17.14 7.51 -18.04
CA SER A 569 -16.81 8.58 -17.13
C SER A 569 -18.00 9.46 -16.78
N TYR A 570 -17.85 10.18 -15.67
CA TYR A 570 -18.83 11.12 -15.13
C TYR A 570 -18.11 12.34 -14.56
N SER A 571 -18.64 13.56 -14.85
CA SER A 571 -18.23 14.79 -14.16
C SER A 571 -19.23 15.07 -13.05
N ILE A 572 -18.75 15.26 -11.82
CA ILE A 572 -19.56 15.31 -10.60
C ILE A 572 -19.25 16.57 -9.80
N ARG A 573 -20.28 17.36 -9.49
CA ARG A 573 -20.21 18.57 -8.69
C ARG A 573 -21.22 18.60 -7.55
N THR A 574 -22.23 17.70 -7.57
CA THR A 574 -23.25 17.60 -6.52
C THR A 574 -23.37 16.16 -6.00
N MET A 575 -23.98 16.00 -4.83
CA MET A 575 -24.21 14.67 -4.24
C MET A 575 -25.25 13.87 -5.04
N GLU A 576 -26.21 14.54 -5.67
CA GLU A 576 -27.22 13.92 -6.54
C GLU A 576 -26.57 13.34 -7.80
N GLU A 577 -25.64 14.10 -8.42
CA GLU A 577 -24.85 13.61 -9.57
C GLU A 577 -23.99 12.41 -9.18
N LEU A 578 -23.37 12.44 -7.99
CA LEU A 578 -22.59 11.31 -7.47
C LEU A 578 -23.45 10.05 -7.33
N ALA A 579 -24.60 10.16 -6.69
CA ALA A 579 -25.51 9.03 -6.50
C ALA A 579 -26.02 8.46 -7.84
N ALA A 580 -26.43 9.34 -8.75
CA ALA A 580 -26.89 8.93 -10.09
C ALA A 580 -25.79 8.25 -10.90
N ALA A 581 -24.56 8.77 -10.85
CA ALA A 581 -23.40 8.18 -11.53
C ALA A 581 -23.05 6.80 -10.97
N PHE A 582 -23.10 6.61 -9.65
CA PHE A 582 -22.86 5.31 -9.01
C PHE A 582 -23.91 4.27 -9.46
N GLU A 583 -25.18 4.62 -9.51
CA GLU A 583 -26.24 3.71 -9.98
C GLU A 583 -26.10 3.37 -11.48
N ASP A 584 -25.75 4.35 -12.33
CA ASP A 584 -25.52 4.08 -13.74
C ASP A 584 -24.26 3.20 -13.98
N ALA A 585 -23.20 3.44 -13.21
CA ALA A 585 -21.96 2.67 -13.27
C ALA A 585 -22.15 1.17 -12.95
N LYS A 586 -23.16 0.78 -12.19
CA LYS A 586 -23.50 -0.63 -11.93
C LYS A 586 -23.83 -1.41 -13.19
N LYS A 587 -24.27 -0.73 -14.25
CA LYS A 587 -24.59 -1.32 -15.57
C LYS A 587 -23.34 -1.62 -16.40
N VAL A 588 -22.22 -0.95 -16.13
CA VAL A 588 -20.94 -1.18 -16.81
C VAL A 588 -20.31 -2.46 -16.29
N LYS A 589 -19.81 -3.32 -17.19
CA LYS A 589 -19.22 -4.62 -16.81
C LYS A 589 -17.84 -4.89 -17.42
N ASP A 590 -17.49 -4.22 -18.51
CA ASP A 590 -16.40 -4.58 -19.40
C ASP A 590 -15.34 -3.50 -19.60
N ARG A 591 -15.36 -2.44 -18.80
CA ARG A 591 -14.40 -1.34 -18.90
C ARG A 591 -14.28 -0.56 -17.61
N PRO A 592 -13.20 0.20 -17.40
CA PRO A 592 -13.07 1.09 -16.27
C PRO A 592 -14.15 2.18 -16.24
N VAL A 593 -14.47 2.60 -15.02
CA VAL A 593 -15.34 3.74 -14.74
C VAL A 593 -14.54 4.79 -14.01
N LEU A 594 -14.64 6.06 -14.43
CA LEU A 594 -14.05 7.19 -13.73
C LEU A 594 -15.12 8.17 -13.28
N PHE A 595 -15.09 8.50 -12.01
CA PHE A 595 -15.90 9.56 -11.38
C PHE A 595 -14.97 10.75 -11.13
N ASP A 596 -15.04 11.79 -11.97
CA ASP A 596 -14.31 13.06 -11.79
C ASP A 596 -15.10 13.93 -10.82
N ILE A 597 -14.72 13.88 -9.53
CA ILE A 597 -15.44 14.51 -8.43
C ILE A 597 -14.71 15.78 -8.00
N LYS A 598 -15.29 16.95 -8.27
CA LYS A 598 -14.72 18.24 -7.84
C LYS A 598 -14.98 18.42 -6.35
N VAL A 599 -13.91 18.38 -5.55
CA VAL A 599 -13.97 18.55 -4.09
C VAL A 599 -13.18 19.76 -3.64
N LEU A 600 -13.69 20.46 -2.65
CA LEU A 600 -13.04 21.64 -2.10
C LEU A 600 -11.69 21.28 -1.45
N PRO A 601 -10.60 22.01 -1.76
CA PRO A 601 -9.36 21.87 -1.03
C PRO A 601 -9.57 22.20 0.46
N LYS A 602 -8.76 21.60 1.34
CA LYS A 602 -8.78 21.81 2.80
C LYS A 602 -10.00 21.22 3.54
N THR A 603 -10.80 20.38 2.91
CA THR A 603 -11.97 19.74 3.52
C THR A 603 -11.74 18.28 3.95
N MET A 604 -10.51 17.95 4.29
CA MET A 604 -10.11 16.67 4.88
C MET A 604 -10.25 16.68 6.41
N THR A 605 -10.02 15.53 7.04
CA THR A 605 -10.14 15.35 8.51
C THR A 605 -9.06 16.09 9.30
N ASP A 606 -9.34 16.31 10.60
CA ASP A 606 -8.36 16.82 11.58
C ASP A 606 -7.30 15.77 11.96
N GLY A 607 -6.30 16.18 12.75
CA GLY A 607 -5.21 15.33 13.23
C GLY A 607 -5.57 14.39 14.39
N TYR A 608 -6.66 14.64 15.11
CA TYR A 608 -7.19 13.83 16.23
C TYR A 608 -6.14 13.40 17.27
N GLY A 609 -5.37 14.38 17.75
CA GLY A 609 -4.40 14.14 18.83
C GLY A 609 -3.21 13.28 18.41
N SER A 610 -2.83 13.33 17.16
CA SER A 610 -1.58 12.77 16.64
C SER A 610 -0.58 13.88 16.30
N TRP A 611 0.67 13.49 16.18
CA TRP A 611 1.74 14.32 15.70
C TRP A 611 2.59 13.54 14.70
N TRP A 612 3.14 14.23 13.72
CA TRP A 612 4.06 13.67 12.74
C TRP A 612 5.31 14.52 12.64
N ARG A 613 6.45 13.91 12.91
CA ARG A 613 7.74 14.57 12.83
C ARG A 613 8.12 14.83 11.38
N VAL A 614 8.28 16.10 11.05
CA VAL A 614 8.79 16.56 9.75
C VAL A 614 10.00 17.47 9.95
N GLY A 615 10.67 17.87 8.88
CA GLY A 615 11.83 18.75 8.94
C GLY A 615 11.43 20.22 9.00
N ASP A 616 11.11 20.73 10.18
CA ASP A 616 10.80 22.13 10.37
C ASP A 616 12.02 23.04 10.24
N THR A 617 11.79 24.29 9.83
CA THR A 617 12.83 25.28 9.56
C THR A 617 13.33 25.92 10.86
N GLU A 618 14.58 25.68 11.21
CA GLU A 618 15.22 26.24 12.41
C GLU A 618 15.50 27.75 12.28
N VAL A 619 15.74 28.24 11.07
CA VAL A 619 15.98 29.65 10.77
C VAL A 619 15.01 30.12 9.67
N SER A 620 14.27 31.20 9.93
CA SER A 620 13.33 31.79 8.98
C SER A 620 13.09 33.27 9.33
N GLU A 621 12.79 34.08 8.32
CA GLU A 621 12.28 35.45 8.51
C GLU A 621 10.77 35.45 8.85
N ARG A 622 10.09 34.30 8.73
CA ARG A 622 8.66 34.17 9.00
C ARG A 622 8.43 33.67 10.41
N PRO A 623 7.72 34.43 11.26
CA PRO A 623 7.42 34.01 12.64
C PRO A 623 6.67 32.68 12.73
N GLU A 624 5.80 32.39 11.74
CA GLU A 624 5.00 31.16 11.69
C GLU A 624 5.89 29.91 11.54
N ASN A 625 6.99 29.98 10.77
CA ASN A 625 7.96 28.90 10.68
C ASN A 625 8.70 28.66 12.01
N LEU A 626 9.07 29.75 12.69
CA LEU A 626 9.76 29.64 14.01
C LEU A 626 8.82 29.06 15.07
N ALA A 627 7.52 29.40 15.02
CA ALA A 627 6.51 28.82 15.91
C ALA A 627 6.33 27.30 15.64
N ALA A 628 6.31 26.88 14.39
CA ALA A 628 6.25 25.47 14.00
C ALA A 628 7.51 24.71 14.46
N TYR A 629 8.69 25.32 14.32
CA TYR A 629 9.93 24.73 14.83
C TYR A 629 9.93 24.57 16.37
N GLN A 630 9.38 25.55 17.11
CA GLN A 630 9.26 25.43 18.57
C GLN A 630 8.30 24.29 18.97
N ASP A 631 7.15 24.18 18.31
CA ASP A 631 6.22 23.05 18.50
C ASP A 631 6.88 21.70 18.21
N HIS A 632 7.68 21.62 17.14
CA HIS A 632 8.50 20.45 16.81
C HIS A 632 9.43 20.07 17.95
N LEU A 633 10.17 21.02 18.53
CA LEU A 633 11.10 20.76 19.65
C LEU A 633 10.37 20.21 20.89
N ASP A 634 9.21 20.76 21.20
CA ASP A 634 8.38 20.31 22.32
C ASP A 634 7.92 18.86 22.14
N HIS A 635 7.41 18.52 20.95
CA HIS A 635 6.98 17.15 20.64
C HIS A 635 8.15 16.15 20.61
N VAL A 636 9.31 16.54 20.05
CA VAL A 636 10.52 15.70 20.04
C VAL A 636 11.01 15.41 21.46
N ARG A 637 10.91 16.41 22.37
CA ARG A 637 11.26 16.19 23.78
C ARG A 637 10.37 15.13 24.42
N ASP A 638 9.06 15.15 24.11
CA ASP A 638 8.05 14.27 24.72
C ASP A 638 7.96 12.90 24.04
N ALA A 639 8.54 12.73 22.84
CA ALA A 639 8.55 11.46 22.11
C ALA A 639 9.54 10.45 22.71
N ARG A 640 9.17 9.17 22.68
CA ARG A 640 10.08 8.07 23.08
C ARG A 640 11.37 8.12 22.27
N LYS A 641 12.49 7.78 22.90
CA LYS A 641 13.81 7.86 22.26
C LYS A 641 14.15 6.60 21.44
N TYR A 642 13.61 5.42 21.81
CA TYR A 642 13.86 4.13 21.13
C TYR A 642 12.63 3.23 21.12
#